data_87e4698a9f1559807b691916588aa596
#
_entry.id   87e4698a9f1559807b691916588aa596
#
_cell.length_a   1.000
_cell.length_b   1.000
_cell.length_c   1.000
_cell.angle_alpha   90.00
_cell.angle_beta   90.00
_cell.angle_gamma   90.00
#
_symmetry.space_group_name_H-M   'P 1'
#
loop_
_entity.id
_entity.type
_entity.pdbx_description
1 polymer ?
#
loop_
_entity_poly.entity_id
_entity_poly.type
_entity_poly.pdbx_seq_one_letter_code
_entity_poly.pdbx_strand_id
1 'polypeptide(L)'
;MLEKALWIRTPQDIGTVSPEFRKNISVLSKVKKATAFVSAMGAYELFVNGKKAGNAVLAPGFTSFANRVLYAEYDITHLVSENTTLSILCGDGWAHHHFGFSKRIFVPHISAIAAFLIEYENGEKEYICTNETWQVYTSEILFSALYHGETVDKTADVKFIGNAAVDDTPHPALQKQTAFVTEQEHIKPAKMIRTPKGELVLDFGQNIAGYVEVKVRGKKGDKIVLSHAEVLDKDGNFYTENMRSARNLCTYVLSGEDDVFKPTFSFQGFRYVRIDESPENITEANFTAIVIHTDMERIGSFCCGNADLNKLYSNIIWGQKGNFVDIPTDCPQRDERMGWTGDAQVFCRTAAMNFDVEEFFDKWLSDMALEQRDDGAIYRFVPFVGWWNGNISAGWSDAAIICPWEVYNAYGNKEFLRKHYPMMKKWVDYVHGAGEEEFLWLGGEHFGDWLALDAGEGKFLGATQKDFIASAYFYYAASILAKAQAALDIDNSETLELAKNIKASFRKAFMKDGMPVLYPKYDGFTEKREVKAITQTSLALILHFGLFEEHEKDALVKALCALLSESGGAMTTGFLGTPYILHALSDNGCVKEAYDLLLRKEAPSWLFSVAKGATTIWEHWDGIKEDGSFWSADMNSFNHYAYGCVFDWMFANIGGIKILDGGAGYEHISITPHTDARLGFAKCGIKTRHGELSVKWSIEKEYTRYELDIPAGTKAVFTLPSGKTEELSKGSYMFIE
;
A
#
# COMPACT_ATOMS: atom_id res chain seq x y z
N MET A 1 -15.25 -3.99 27.80
CA MET A 1 -15.09 -5.45 28.00
C MET A 1 -13.66 -5.78 28.42
N LEU A 2 -12.67 -5.35 27.67
CA LEU A 2 -11.24 -5.57 27.98
C LEU A 2 -10.72 -4.81 29.22
N GLU A 3 -11.46 -3.84 29.71
CA GLU A 3 -11.13 -3.07 30.92
C GLU A 3 -11.00 -3.94 32.21
N LYS A 4 -11.58 -5.14 32.19
CA LYS A 4 -11.49 -6.11 33.30
C LYS A 4 -10.38 -7.14 33.12
N ALA A 5 -9.82 -7.23 31.91
CA ALA A 5 -8.74 -8.15 31.57
C ALA A 5 -7.39 -7.52 31.91
N LEU A 6 -6.45 -8.36 32.28
CA LEU A 6 -5.05 -7.95 32.49
C LEU A 6 -4.22 -8.34 31.29
N TRP A 7 -3.27 -7.51 30.93
CA TRP A 7 -2.19 -7.91 30.03
C TRP A 7 -1.35 -8.99 30.70
N ILE A 8 -1.12 -10.10 30.01
CA ILE A 8 -0.36 -11.24 30.50
C ILE A 8 0.82 -11.54 29.56
N ARG A 9 1.92 -11.98 30.17
CA ARG A 9 3.14 -12.39 29.47
C ARG A 9 3.69 -13.70 30.04
N THR A 10 4.74 -14.22 29.42
CA THR A 10 5.45 -15.38 29.92
C THR A 10 6.05 -15.11 31.33
N PRO A 11 6.01 -16.07 32.27
CA PRO A 11 6.55 -15.87 33.61
C PRO A 11 8.10 -15.84 33.65
N GLN A 12 8.74 -16.31 32.59
CA GLN A 12 10.20 -16.34 32.40
C GLN A 12 10.53 -16.17 30.93
N ASP A 13 11.77 -15.84 30.61
CA ASP A 13 12.28 -15.78 29.23
C ASP A 13 12.29 -17.21 28.63
N ILE A 14 11.73 -17.33 27.40
CA ILE A 14 11.69 -18.58 26.64
C ILE A 14 12.43 -18.45 25.29
N GLY A 15 13.24 -17.39 25.16
CA GLY A 15 13.97 -17.09 23.93
C GLY A 15 13.03 -16.73 22.77
N THR A 16 13.26 -17.34 21.61
CA THR A 16 12.53 -17.08 20.38
C THR A 16 11.28 -17.93 20.18
N VAL A 17 10.96 -18.81 21.12
CA VAL A 17 9.82 -19.72 21.03
C VAL A 17 8.52 -18.95 21.23
N SER A 18 7.57 -19.14 20.34
CA SER A 18 6.23 -18.53 20.44
C SER A 18 5.47 -19.08 21.65
N PRO A 19 5.01 -18.22 22.61
CA PRO A 19 4.23 -18.66 23.76
C PRO A 19 2.78 -18.92 23.37
N GLU A 20 2.18 -19.90 24.07
CA GLU A 20 0.75 -20.17 24.03
C GLU A 20 0.14 -20.01 25.42
N PHE A 21 -0.84 -19.11 25.57
CA PHE A 21 -1.60 -18.88 26.79
C PHE A 21 -2.90 -19.68 26.75
N ARG A 22 -3.12 -20.56 27.72
CA ARG A 22 -4.27 -21.47 27.77
C ARG A 22 -5.12 -21.28 29.04
N LYS A 23 -6.43 -21.39 28.87
CA LYS A 23 -7.41 -21.41 29.95
C LYS A 23 -8.49 -22.47 29.67
N ASN A 24 -8.65 -23.41 30.59
CA ASN A 24 -9.76 -24.35 30.57
C ASN A 24 -10.92 -23.77 31.36
N ILE A 25 -12.11 -23.85 30.80
CA ILE A 25 -13.36 -23.40 31.41
C ILE A 25 -14.44 -24.49 31.30
N SER A 26 -15.37 -24.50 32.24
CA SER A 26 -16.57 -25.36 32.20
C SER A 26 -17.80 -24.51 31.95
N VAL A 27 -18.47 -24.74 30.85
CA VAL A 27 -19.68 -24.02 30.45
C VAL A 27 -20.88 -24.75 31.00
N LEU A 28 -21.55 -24.12 31.98
CA LEU A 28 -22.52 -24.79 32.85
C LEU A 28 -23.95 -24.85 32.30
N SER A 29 -24.26 -24.10 31.24
CA SER A 29 -25.60 -23.98 30.66
C SER A 29 -25.54 -23.84 29.13
N LYS A 30 -26.68 -23.98 28.48
CA LYS A 30 -26.76 -23.85 27.01
C LYS A 30 -26.40 -22.42 26.57
N VAL A 31 -25.40 -22.32 25.70
CA VAL A 31 -24.86 -21.04 25.19
C VAL A 31 -25.82 -20.49 24.14
N LYS A 32 -26.23 -19.23 24.30
CA LYS A 32 -26.96 -18.43 23.31
C LYS A 32 -25.98 -17.73 22.37
N LYS A 33 -24.95 -17.09 22.91
CA LYS A 33 -23.91 -16.38 22.17
C LYS A 33 -22.61 -16.38 22.98
N ALA A 34 -21.48 -16.53 22.29
CA ALA A 34 -20.14 -16.34 22.88
C ALA A 34 -19.30 -15.42 22.00
N THR A 35 -18.73 -14.39 22.60
CA THR A 35 -17.89 -13.40 21.89
C THR A 35 -16.54 -13.28 22.58
N ALA A 36 -15.47 -13.32 21.79
CA ALA A 36 -14.10 -13.07 22.23
C ALA A 36 -13.64 -11.69 21.78
N PHE A 37 -12.94 -10.98 22.69
CA PHE A 37 -12.25 -9.71 22.46
C PHE A 37 -10.79 -9.97 22.75
N VAL A 38 -9.90 -9.80 21.74
CA VAL A 38 -8.50 -10.23 21.86
C VAL A 38 -7.56 -9.23 21.23
N SER A 39 -6.40 -9.03 21.85
CA SER A 39 -5.27 -8.29 21.30
C SER A 39 -3.95 -8.84 21.81
N ALA A 40 -2.85 -8.39 21.21
CA ALA A 40 -1.49 -8.66 21.66
C ALA A 40 -0.55 -7.48 21.38
N MET A 41 0.48 -7.35 22.18
CA MET A 41 1.69 -6.61 21.83
C MET A 41 2.66 -7.60 21.19
N GLY A 42 2.47 -7.82 19.89
CA GLY A 42 3.00 -8.87 19.05
C GLY A 42 1.99 -9.22 17.98
N ALA A 43 2.03 -10.44 17.45
CA ALA A 43 0.95 -11.02 16.68
C ALA A 43 0.28 -12.15 17.47
N TYR A 44 -0.99 -12.48 17.15
CA TYR A 44 -1.68 -13.58 17.83
C TYR A 44 -2.58 -14.37 16.88
N GLU A 45 -2.83 -15.62 17.25
CA GLU A 45 -3.97 -16.41 16.80
C GLU A 45 -4.79 -16.89 18.00
N LEU A 46 -6.12 -16.78 17.90
CA LEU A 46 -7.05 -17.28 18.90
C LEU A 46 -7.57 -18.65 18.50
N PHE A 47 -7.51 -19.60 19.43
CA PHE A 47 -8.11 -20.93 19.26
C PHE A 47 -9.12 -21.21 20.36
N VAL A 48 -10.21 -21.89 20.00
CA VAL A 48 -11.20 -22.44 20.92
C VAL A 48 -11.35 -23.91 20.62
N ASN A 49 -11.05 -24.77 21.60
CA ASN A 49 -11.02 -26.23 21.42
C ASN A 49 -10.14 -26.67 20.23
N GLY A 50 -8.98 -26.02 20.07
CA GLY A 50 -8.02 -26.29 18.99
C GLY A 50 -8.44 -25.81 17.60
N LYS A 51 -9.57 -25.12 17.47
CA LYS A 51 -10.04 -24.53 16.19
C LYS A 51 -9.79 -23.02 16.21
N LYS A 52 -9.18 -22.50 15.16
CA LYS A 52 -8.93 -21.06 14.99
C LYS A 52 -10.23 -20.27 14.96
N ALA A 53 -10.30 -19.17 15.70
CA ALA A 53 -11.37 -18.21 15.69
C ALA A 53 -11.12 -17.14 14.63
N GLY A 54 -12.06 -16.99 13.69
CA GLY A 54 -11.94 -16.04 12.60
C GLY A 54 -10.94 -16.45 11.51
N ASN A 55 -10.71 -15.55 10.56
CA ASN A 55 -9.85 -15.77 9.39
C ASN A 55 -8.70 -14.75 9.30
N ALA A 56 -8.57 -13.85 10.28
CA ALA A 56 -7.49 -12.88 10.31
C ALA A 56 -6.12 -13.56 10.43
N VAL A 57 -5.13 -13.02 9.75
CA VAL A 57 -3.71 -13.37 9.90
C VAL A 57 -2.94 -12.14 10.37
N LEU A 58 -1.84 -12.35 11.12
CA LEU A 58 -0.98 -11.29 11.63
C LEU A 58 -1.71 -10.25 12.52
N ALA A 59 -2.87 -10.59 13.11
CA ALA A 59 -3.58 -9.70 14.03
C ALA A 59 -2.73 -9.42 15.29
N PRO A 60 -2.83 -8.22 15.89
CA PRO A 60 -3.72 -7.11 15.61
C PRO A 60 -3.23 -6.15 14.52
N GLY A 61 -2.15 -6.46 13.79
CA GLY A 61 -1.59 -5.64 12.73
C GLY A 61 -0.56 -4.62 13.18
N PHE A 62 -0.16 -3.74 12.27
CA PHE A 62 0.82 -2.68 12.49
C PHE A 62 0.12 -1.35 12.73
N THR A 63 0.29 -0.78 13.91
CA THR A 63 -0.31 0.49 14.32
C THR A 63 0.70 1.35 15.10
N SER A 64 0.32 2.56 15.46
CA SER A 64 1.11 3.44 16.32
C SER A 64 1.16 2.91 17.75
N PHE A 65 2.00 1.91 18.01
CA PHE A 65 2.08 1.21 19.31
C PHE A 65 2.44 2.11 20.50
N ALA A 66 2.87 3.34 20.28
CA ALA A 66 3.02 4.33 21.33
C ALA A 66 1.68 4.94 21.78
N ASN A 67 0.65 4.93 20.91
CA ASN A 67 -0.59 5.66 21.08
C ASN A 67 -1.82 4.76 21.17
N ARG A 68 -1.85 3.65 20.42
CA ARG A 68 -2.96 2.69 20.42
C ARG A 68 -2.49 1.28 20.12
N VAL A 69 -3.32 0.31 20.49
CA VAL A 69 -3.27 -1.06 19.97
C VAL A 69 -4.66 -1.51 19.57
N LEU A 70 -4.77 -2.30 18.51
CA LEU A 70 -6.05 -2.72 17.98
C LEU A 70 -6.48 -4.05 18.61
N TYR A 71 -7.80 -4.23 18.88
CA TYR A 71 -8.36 -5.49 19.30
C TYR A 71 -9.41 -5.98 18.31
N ALA A 72 -9.51 -7.30 18.16
CA ALA A 72 -10.54 -7.92 17.34
C ALA A 72 -11.69 -8.49 18.18
N GLU A 73 -12.87 -8.56 17.57
CA GLU A 73 -14.05 -9.25 18.09
C GLU A 73 -14.33 -10.48 17.24
N TYR A 74 -14.46 -11.64 17.87
CA TYR A 74 -14.81 -12.90 17.21
C TYR A 74 -16.09 -13.50 17.78
N ASP A 75 -17.02 -13.91 16.93
CA ASP A 75 -18.11 -14.80 17.32
C ASP A 75 -17.58 -16.22 17.41
N ILE A 76 -17.48 -16.72 18.63
CA ILE A 76 -16.98 -18.06 18.96
C ILE A 76 -18.09 -19.01 19.41
N THR A 77 -19.36 -18.64 19.24
CA THR A 77 -20.54 -19.39 19.71
C THR A 77 -20.50 -20.86 19.29
N HIS A 78 -20.16 -21.11 18.02
CA HIS A 78 -20.12 -22.45 17.44
C HIS A 78 -18.88 -23.28 17.82
N LEU A 79 -17.90 -22.68 18.50
CA LEU A 79 -16.67 -23.32 18.95
C LEU A 79 -16.71 -23.72 20.44
N VAL A 80 -17.63 -23.15 21.20
CA VAL A 80 -17.75 -23.39 22.65
C VAL A 80 -18.50 -24.70 22.92
N SER A 81 -18.02 -25.47 23.88
CA SER A 81 -18.61 -26.73 24.39
C SER A 81 -18.62 -26.75 25.92
N GLU A 82 -19.22 -27.77 26.54
CA GLU A 82 -19.27 -27.92 28.00
C GLU A 82 -17.88 -27.79 28.66
N ASN A 83 -16.87 -28.47 28.09
CA ASN A 83 -15.47 -28.31 28.47
C ASN A 83 -14.77 -27.58 27.34
N THR A 84 -14.42 -26.32 27.55
CA THR A 84 -13.82 -25.46 26.54
C THR A 84 -12.40 -25.06 26.92
N THR A 85 -11.46 -25.24 26.00
CA THR A 85 -10.10 -24.71 26.10
C THR A 85 -9.99 -23.46 25.24
N LEU A 86 -9.70 -22.34 25.86
CA LEU A 86 -9.33 -21.08 25.23
C LEU A 86 -7.82 -21.00 25.11
N SER A 87 -7.31 -20.65 23.94
CA SER A 87 -5.87 -20.61 23.69
C SER A 87 -5.50 -19.40 22.82
N ILE A 88 -4.49 -18.65 23.25
CA ILE A 88 -3.92 -17.51 22.52
C ILE A 88 -2.46 -17.86 22.22
N LEU A 89 -2.17 -18.17 20.96
CA LEU A 89 -0.82 -18.36 20.45
C LEU A 89 -0.27 -17.02 20.01
N CYS A 90 0.95 -16.64 20.44
CA CYS A 90 1.53 -15.35 20.15
C CYS A 90 2.90 -15.47 19.45
N GLY A 91 3.22 -14.47 18.62
CA GLY A 91 4.52 -14.31 17.95
C GLY A 91 4.97 -12.86 17.96
N ASP A 92 6.15 -12.58 17.40
CA ASP A 92 6.74 -11.24 17.42
C ASP A 92 5.85 -10.17 16.78
N GLY A 93 5.28 -10.43 15.60
CA GLY A 93 4.52 -9.45 14.85
C GLY A 93 5.30 -8.16 14.61
N TRP A 94 4.61 -7.03 14.41
CA TRP A 94 5.28 -5.74 14.23
C TRP A 94 5.71 -5.09 15.56
N ALA A 95 5.04 -5.36 16.66
CA ALA A 95 5.32 -4.72 17.94
C ALA A 95 6.65 -5.15 18.57
N HIS A 96 7.05 -6.41 18.38
CA HIS A 96 8.30 -6.99 18.89
C HIS A 96 9.30 -7.27 17.77
N HIS A 97 9.29 -6.44 16.68
CA HIS A 97 10.13 -6.63 15.49
C HIS A 97 11.19 -5.53 15.37
N HIS A 98 12.35 -5.89 14.79
CA HIS A 98 13.39 -4.95 14.38
C HIS A 98 13.19 -4.56 12.92
N PHE A 99 12.99 -3.29 12.66
CA PHE A 99 12.93 -2.77 11.29
C PHE A 99 14.35 -2.54 10.76
N GLY A 100 14.61 -2.84 9.48
CA GLY A 100 15.95 -2.94 8.88
C GLY A 100 16.91 -1.79 9.15
N PHE A 101 16.43 -0.56 9.09
CA PHE A 101 17.21 0.64 9.35
C PHE A 101 17.10 1.16 10.80
N SER A 102 16.20 0.61 11.59
CA SER A 102 15.98 0.96 12.98
C SER A 102 16.19 -0.25 13.90
N LYS A 103 16.91 -0.02 14.99
CA LYS A 103 17.03 -1.02 16.07
C LYS A 103 15.90 -0.91 17.09
N ARG A 104 14.89 -0.09 16.83
CA ARG A 104 13.76 0.10 17.74
C ARG A 104 12.88 -1.15 17.73
N ILE A 105 12.63 -1.66 18.93
CA ILE A 105 11.53 -2.57 19.23
C ILE A 105 10.51 -1.75 20.02
N PHE A 106 9.23 -1.86 19.71
CA PHE A 106 8.21 -1.06 20.42
C PHE A 106 7.96 -1.55 21.82
N VAL A 107 8.06 -2.87 22.04
CA VAL A 107 7.80 -3.50 23.34
C VAL A 107 8.92 -4.45 23.73
N PRO A 108 9.23 -4.56 25.06
CA PRO A 108 10.30 -5.43 25.53
C PRO A 108 9.93 -6.92 25.54
N HIS A 109 8.65 -7.24 25.54
CA HIS A 109 8.15 -8.62 25.53
C HIS A 109 6.80 -8.71 24.82
N ILE A 110 6.51 -9.91 24.31
CA ILE A 110 5.19 -10.25 23.78
C ILE A 110 4.22 -10.34 24.98
N SER A 111 3.08 -9.66 24.89
CA SER A 111 2.00 -9.79 25.86
C SER A 111 0.65 -9.90 25.15
N ALA A 112 -0.32 -10.53 25.81
CA ALA A 112 -1.67 -10.73 25.29
C ALA A 112 -2.72 -10.22 26.26
N ILE A 113 -3.87 -9.81 25.73
CA ILE A 113 -5.06 -9.45 26.52
C ILE A 113 -6.29 -10.03 25.84
N ALA A 114 -7.18 -10.65 26.62
CA ALA A 114 -8.44 -11.15 26.10
C ALA A 114 -9.55 -11.09 27.15
N ALA A 115 -10.79 -10.90 26.64
CA ALA A 115 -12.00 -11.06 27.40
C ALA A 115 -13.01 -11.88 26.59
N PHE A 116 -13.67 -12.82 27.24
CA PHE A 116 -14.69 -13.67 26.61
C PHE A 116 -16.01 -13.43 27.34
N LEU A 117 -17.05 -13.15 26.56
CA LEU A 117 -18.42 -13.02 27.05
C LEU A 117 -19.22 -14.23 26.57
N ILE A 118 -19.72 -15.03 27.53
CA ILE A 118 -20.64 -16.12 27.25
C ILE A 118 -22.02 -15.70 27.76
N GLU A 119 -23.00 -15.65 26.87
CA GLU A 119 -24.40 -15.36 27.16
C GLU A 119 -25.19 -16.67 27.06
N TYR A 120 -25.85 -17.04 28.15
CA TYR A 120 -26.64 -18.26 28.24
C TYR A 120 -28.09 -18.06 27.83
N GLU A 121 -28.78 -19.14 27.42
CA GLU A 121 -30.22 -19.08 27.08
C GLU A 121 -31.12 -18.67 28.25
N ASN A 122 -30.67 -18.92 29.51
CA ASN A 122 -31.36 -18.49 30.72
C ASN A 122 -31.22 -16.98 31.05
N GLY A 123 -30.47 -16.25 30.23
CA GLY A 123 -30.18 -14.81 30.38
C GLY A 123 -28.97 -14.47 31.24
N GLU A 124 -28.33 -15.45 31.86
CA GLU A 124 -27.09 -15.24 32.60
C GLU A 124 -25.91 -14.92 31.67
N LYS A 125 -24.91 -14.21 32.19
CA LYS A 125 -23.70 -13.85 31.47
C LYS A 125 -22.44 -14.19 32.28
N GLU A 126 -21.50 -14.82 31.65
CA GLU A 126 -20.21 -15.15 32.23
C GLU A 126 -19.08 -14.38 31.53
N TYR A 127 -18.13 -13.87 32.30
CA TYR A 127 -16.98 -13.12 31.82
C TYR A 127 -15.70 -13.84 32.19
N ILE A 128 -14.94 -14.27 31.22
CA ILE A 128 -13.62 -14.87 31.39
C ILE A 128 -12.59 -13.89 30.86
N CYS A 129 -11.65 -13.45 31.70
CA CYS A 129 -10.63 -12.48 31.34
C CYS A 129 -9.23 -13.06 31.50
N THR A 130 -8.27 -12.54 30.75
CA THR A 130 -6.84 -12.83 30.98
C THR A 130 -6.41 -12.32 32.34
N ASN A 131 -5.67 -13.14 33.08
CA ASN A 131 -5.10 -12.87 34.38
C ASN A 131 -4.01 -13.93 34.72
N GLU A 132 -3.44 -13.88 35.91
CA GLU A 132 -2.38 -14.79 36.41
C GLU A 132 -2.80 -16.26 36.52
N THR A 133 -4.07 -16.59 36.35
CA THR A 133 -4.54 -17.99 36.39
C THR A 133 -4.49 -18.68 35.01
N TRP A 134 -4.10 -17.97 33.96
CA TRP A 134 -3.82 -18.56 32.69
C TRP A 134 -2.52 -19.33 32.69
N GLN A 135 -2.49 -20.45 32.01
CA GLN A 135 -1.33 -21.31 31.89
C GLN A 135 -0.53 -20.98 30.66
N VAL A 136 0.79 -20.99 30.73
CA VAL A 136 1.69 -20.71 29.63
C VAL A 136 2.44 -21.97 29.22
N TYR A 137 2.43 -22.19 27.90
CA TYR A 137 3.13 -23.30 27.25
C TYR A 137 4.11 -22.77 26.20
N THR A 138 5.16 -23.52 25.89
CA THR A 138 5.89 -23.38 24.62
C THR A 138 5.00 -23.88 23.49
N SER A 139 5.35 -23.54 22.23
CA SER A 139 4.68 -24.08 21.05
C SER A 139 5.68 -24.80 20.13
N GLU A 140 5.18 -25.35 19.03
CA GLU A 140 5.98 -25.91 17.95
C GLU A 140 6.68 -24.83 17.11
N ILE A 141 6.32 -23.55 17.24
CA ILE A 141 6.95 -22.42 16.57
C ILE A 141 8.16 -21.99 17.41
N LEU A 142 9.34 -22.40 16.96
CA LEU A 142 10.60 -22.13 17.67
C LEU A 142 11.17 -20.76 17.39
N PHE A 143 10.76 -20.16 16.26
CA PHE A 143 11.19 -18.84 15.82
C PHE A 143 10.17 -18.27 14.85
N SER A 144 9.85 -16.98 14.97
CA SER A 144 9.08 -16.23 13.97
C SER A 144 9.59 -14.79 13.88
N ALA A 145 9.75 -14.28 12.66
CA ALA A 145 10.08 -12.87 12.44
C ALA A 145 9.67 -12.45 11.03
N LEU A 146 9.09 -11.24 10.88
CA LEU A 146 8.55 -10.76 9.61
C LEU A 146 9.57 -10.80 8.47
N TYR A 147 10.83 -10.39 8.70
CA TYR A 147 11.87 -10.39 7.68
C TYR A 147 12.57 -11.74 7.51
N HIS A 148 12.60 -12.56 8.58
CA HIS A 148 13.47 -13.74 8.61
C HIS A 148 12.73 -15.04 8.38
N GLY A 149 11.39 -15.01 8.40
CA GLY A 149 10.54 -16.18 8.21
C GLY A 149 10.23 -16.89 9.53
N GLU A 150 9.99 -18.21 9.46
CA GLU A 150 9.49 -18.99 10.60
C GLU A 150 10.14 -20.37 10.65
N THR A 151 10.37 -20.86 11.87
CA THR A 151 10.81 -22.24 12.12
C THR A 151 9.75 -22.96 12.95
N VAL A 152 9.19 -24.03 12.39
CA VAL A 152 8.20 -24.89 13.04
C VAL A 152 8.77 -26.31 13.19
N ASP A 153 8.74 -26.86 14.40
CA ASP A 153 9.21 -28.21 14.69
C ASP A 153 8.08 -29.04 15.31
N LYS A 154 7.50 -29.94 14.50
CA LYS A 154 6.45 -30.89 14.94
C LYS A 154 6.96 -31.99 15.89
N THR A 155 8.27 -32.06 16.10
CA THR A 155 8.88 -32.99 17.07
C THR A 155 9.20 -32.35 18.40
N ALA A 156 9.00 -31.02 18.50
CA ALA A 156 9.30 -30.27 19.73
C ALA A 156 8.35 -30.63 20.86
N ASP A 157 8.89 -30.80 22.05
CA ASP A 157 8.10 -30.98 23.26
C ASP A 157 7.41 -29.67 23.67
N VAL A 158 6.10 -29.63 23.61
CA VAL A 158 5.29 -28.53 24.14
C VAL A 158 5.29 -28.62 25.65
N LYS A 159 5.96 -27.66 26.34
CA LYS A 159 6.20 -27.68 27.78
C LYS A 159 5.32 -26.66 28.50
N PHE A 160 4.71 -27.07 29.61
CA PHE A 160 4.14 -26.15 30.58
C PHE A 160 5.27 -25.38 31.28
N ILE A 161 5.20 -24.05 31.27
CA ILE A 161 6.25 -23.15 31.79
C ILE A 161 5.87 -22.59 33.17
N GLY A 162 4.58 -22.46 33.40
CA GLY A 162 4.02 -21.85 34.61
C GLY A 162 2.74 -21.11 34.35
N ASN A 163 2.22 -20.44 35.36
CA ASN A 163 1.12 -19.50 35.17
C ASN A 163 1.64 -18.20 34.58
N ALA A 164 0.77 -17.50 33.85
CA ALA A 164 1.09 -16.22 33.26
C ALA A 164 1.49 -15.18 34.32
N ALA A 165 2.44 -14.34 33.99
CA ALA A 165 2.73 -13.13 34.73
C ALA A 165 1.88 -11.97 34.22
N VAL A 166 1.43 -11.10 35.12
CA VAL A 166 0.83 -9.84 34.74
C VAL A 166 1.91 -8.95 34.10
N ASP A 167 1.60 -8.32 33.00
CA ASP A 167 2.48 -7.34 32.36
C ASP A 167 2.12 -5.94 32.86
N ASP A 168 2.94 -5.44 33.78
CA ASP A 168 2.76 -4.13 34.42
C ASP A 168 3.35 -2.97 33.58
N THR A 169 3.87 -3.23 32.38
CA THR A 169 4.35 -2.15 31.49
C THR A 169 3.16 -1.30 31.02
N PRO A 170 3.34 0.01 30.83
CA PRO A 170 2.28 0.84 30.31
C PRO A 170 1.86 0.38 28.88
N HIS A 171 0.58 0.16 28.69
CA HIS A 171 0.01 -0.20 27.41
C HIS A 171 -0.83 0.96 26.86
N PRO A 172 -0.83 1.18 25.53
CA PRO A 172 -1.64 2.22 24.91
C PRO A 172 -3.13 1.86 24.93
N ALA A 173 -3.96 2.82 24.51
CA ALA A 173 -5.40 2.64 24.44
C ALA A 173 -5.80 1.53 23.44
N LEU A 174 -6.73 0.68 23.86
CA LEU A 174 -7.33 -0.35 23.01
C LEU A 174 -8.42 0.25 22.12
N GLN A 175 -8.33 0.02 20.82
CA GLN A 175 -9.34 0.41 19.83
C GLN A 175 -9.79 -0.80 19.01
N LYS A 176 -11.05 -0.81 18.59
CA LYS A 176 -11.57 -1.89 17.75
C LYS A 176 -10.91 -1.88 16.36
N GLN A 177 -10.44 -3.03 15.92
CA GLN A 177 -9.94 -3.24 14.57
C GLN A 177 -11.12 -3.36 13.60
N THR A 178 -11.02 -2.71 12.44
CA THR A 178 -12.03 -2.75 11.38
C THR A 178 -11.49 -3.38 10.09
N ALA A 179 -10.22 -3.17 9.77
CA ALA A 179 -9.56 -3.76 8.61
C ALA A 179 -8.65 -4.93 9.06
N PHE A 180 -8.72 -6.05 8.36
CA PHE A 180 -7.98 -7.26 8.68
C PHE A 180 -7.21 -7.77 7.47
N VAL A 181 -5.98 -8.24 7.70
CA VAL A 181 -5.27 -9.06 6.71
C VAL A 181 -5.86 -10.46 6.75
N THR A 182 -6.16 -11.01 5.57
CA THR A 182 -6.73 -12.36 5.42
C THR A 182 -6.02 -13.13 4.31
N GLU A 183 -6.18 -14.46 4.32
CA GLU A 183 -5.79 -15.30 3.19
C GLU A 183 -6.75 -15.07 2.03
N GLN A 184 -6.21 -14.93 0.83
CA GLN A 184 -6.94 -14.60 -0.39
C GLN A 184 -6.78 -15.72 -1.44
N GLU A 185 -6.00 -15.50 -2.50
CA GLU A 185 -5.82 -16.49 -3.55
C GLU A 185 -4.85 -17.61 -3.15
N HIS A 186 -5.11 -18.79 -3.67
CA HIS A 186 -4.25 -19.97 -3.57
C HIS A 186 -3.65 -20.29 -4.94
N ILE A 187 -2.34 -20.17 -5.08
CA ILE A 187 -1.64 -20.31 -6.36
C ILE A 187 -0.76 -21.57 -6.32
N LYS A 188 -0.95 -22.47 -7.28
CA LYS A 188 -0.07 -23.63 -7.47
C LYS A 188 1.20 -23.20 -8.22
N PRO A 189 2.36 -23.87 -7.99
CA PRO A 189 3.53 -23.64 -8.81
C PRO A 189 3.20 -23.86 -10.29
N ALA A 190 3.62 -22.93 -11.14
CA ALA A 190 3.51 -23.07 -12.59
C ALA A 190 4.50 -24.11 -13.10
N LYS A 191 5.67 -24.22 -12.46
CA LYS A 191 6.72 -25.19 -12.77
C LYS A 191 7.73 -25.31 -11.63
N MET A 192 8.42 -26.45 -11.58
CA MET A 192 9.61 -26.70 -10.80
C MET A 192 10.81 -26.77 -11.75
N ILE A 193 11.82 -25.97 -11.51
CA ILE A 193 13.00 -25.83 -12.37
C ILE A 193 14.30 -26.18 -11.61
N ARG A 194 15.31 -26.66 -12.34
CA ARG A 194 16.68 -26.66 -11.85
C ARG A 194 17.43 -25.52 -12.50
N THR A 195 17.99 -24.65 -11.67
CA THR A 195 18.81 -23.52 -12.15
C THR A 195 20.15 -24.03 -12.72
N PRO A 196 20.88 -23.19 -13.47
CA PRO A 196 22.24 -23.55 -13.92
C PRO A 196 23.20 -23.90 -12.78
N LYS A 197 23.01 -23.34 -11.58
CA LYS A 197 23.77 -23.72 -10.36
C LYS A 197 23.29 -25.02 -9.71
N GLY A 198 22.24 -25.65 -10.26
CA GLY A 198 21.68 -26.91 -9.75
C GLY A 198 20.63 -26.76 -8.65
N GLU A 199 20.22 -25.53 -8.30
CA GLU A 199 19.21 -25.23 -7.28
C GLU A 199 17.84 -25.73 -7.74
N LEU A 200 17.04 -26.28 -6.83
CA LEU A 200 15.65 -26.69 -7.10
C LEU A 200 14.72 -25.54 -6.73
N VAL A 201 14.02 -24.97 -7.71
CA VAL A 201 13.21 -23.75 -7.56
C VAL A 201 11.80 -23.93 -8.09
N LEU A 202 10.82 -23.53 -7.31
CA LEU A 202 9.42 -23.38 -7.72
C LEU A 202 9.21 -21.98 -8.30
N ASP A 203 8.63 -21.86 -9.49
CA ASP A 203 8.11 -20.61 -10.06
C ASP A 203 6.59 -20.61 -9.94
N PHE A 204 6.03 -19.69 -9.16
CA PHE A 204 4.58 -19.53 -9.01
C PHE A 204 3.95 -18.70 -10.14
N GLY A 205 4.77 -18.12 -11.04
CA GLY A 205 4.29 -17.33 -12.18
C GLY A 205 3.82 -15.91 -11.82
N GLN A 206 3.66 -15.59 -10.54
CA GLN A 206 3.20 -14.30 -10.01
C GLN A 206 4.01 -13.89 -8.80
N ASN A 207 4.51 -12.64 -8.77
CA ASN A 207 5.08 -12.04 -7.56
C ASN A 207 3.96 -11.65 -6.60
N ILE A 208 4.02 -12.10 -5.36
CA ILE A 208 2.96 -11.96 -4.34
C ILE A 208 3.54 -11.55 -2.99
N ALA A 209 2.69 -11.06 -2.09
CA ALA A 209 2.91 -11.07 -0.65
C ALA A 209 2.11 -12.23 -0.04
N GLY A 210 2.76 -13.05 0.77
CA GLY A 210 2.13 -14.23 1.35
C GLY A 210 3.13 -15.26 1.84
N TYR A 211 2.76 -16.51 1.78
CA TYR A 211 3.57 -17.64 2.23
C TYR A 211 3.23 -18.92 1.48
N VAL A 212 4.07 -19.93 1.65
CA VAL A 212 3.87 -21.25 1.05
C VAL A 212 3.31 -22.24 2.06
N GLU A 213 2.13 -22.80 1.77
CA GLU A 213 1.63 -24.00 2.43
C GLU A 213 2.31 -25.22 1.81
N VAL A 214 2.83 -26.10 2.68
CA VAL A 214 3.47 -27.36 2.29
C VAL A 214 2.69 -28.52 2.89
N LYS A 215 2.27 -29.47 2.04
CA LYS A 215 1.67 -30.75 2.44
C LYS A 215 2.63 -31.87 2.12
N VAL A 216 3.13 -32.55 3.13
CA VAL A 216 4.24 -33.49 2.97
C VAL A 216 4.15 -34.64 3.96
N ARG A 217 4.67 -35.79 3.54
CA ARG A 217 4.95 -36.93 4.39
C ARG A 217 6.42 -37.30 4.27
N GLY A 218 7.10 -37.43 5.41
CA GLY A 218 8.51 -37.85 5.49
C GLY A 218 8.78 -38.59 6.78
N LYS A 219 10.04 -38.84 7.09
CA LYS A 219 10.44 -39.46 8.38
C LYS A 219 10.40 -38.38 9.49
N LYS A 220 10.16 -38.80 10.72
CA LYS A 220 10.28 -37.95 11.87
C LYS A 220 11.67 -37.31 11.93
N GLY A 221 11.71 -35.97 11.99
CA GLY A 221 12.94 -35.19 12.01
C GLY A 221 13.47 -34.78 10.63
N ASP A 222 12.90 -35.29 9.53
CA ASP A 222 13.19 -34.76 8.17
C ASP A 222 12.81 -33.28 8.15
N LYS A 223 13.46 -32.52 7.25
CA LYS A 223 13.22 -31.08 7.14
C LYS A 223 12.76 -30.67 5.76
N ILE A 224 11.98 -29.62 5.72
CA ILE A 224 11.77 -28.78 4.53
C ILE A 224 12.29 -27.39 4.86
N VAL A 225 13.18 -26.89 4.00
CA VAL A 225 13.76 -25.54 4.12
C VAL A 225 13.49 -24.79 2.82
N LEU A 226 12.81 -23.63 2.92
CA LEU A 226 12.35 -22.81 1.80
C LEU A 226 12.93 -21.42 1.89
N SER A 227 13.67 -20.99 0.85
CA SER A 227 14.10 -19.61 0.64
C SER A 227 13.23 -18.95 -0.42
N HIS A 228 12.89 -17.66 -0.23
CA HIS A 228 11.97 -16.93 -1.09
C HIS A 228 12.69 -15.82 -1.84
N ALA A 229 12.35 -15.56 -3.11
CA ALA A 229 12.89 -14.50 -3.96
C ALA A 229 11.86 -13.98 -4.97
N GLU A 230 12.05 -12.73 -5.41
CA GLU A 230 11.18 -12.10 -6.41
C GLU A 230 11.58 -12.47 -7.84
N VAL A 231 12.87 -12.63 -8.10
CA VAL A 231 13.46 -12.78 -9.44
C VAL A 231 14.55 -13.83 -9.46
N LEU A 232 14.90 -14.25 -10.66
CA LEU A 232 16.15 -14.96 -10.96
C LEU A 232 17.17 -13.96 -11.51
N ASP A 233 18.48 -14.26 -11.35
CA ASP A 233 19.53 -13.47 -11.97
C ASP A 233 19.52 -13.63 -13.51
N LYS A 234 20.33 -12.85 -14.21
CA LYS A 234 20.42 -12.90 -15.69
C LYS A 234 20.80 -14.26 -16.25
N ASP A 235 21.45 -15.11 -15.45
CA ASP A 235 21.85 -16.45 -15.82
C ASP A 235 20.80 -17.50 -15.44
N GLY A 236 19.67 -17.08 -14.83
CA GLY A 236 18.56 -17.93 -14.44
C GLY A 236 18.74 -18.60 -13.08
N ASN A 237 19.62 -18.12 -12.22
CA ASN A 237 19.82 -18.63 -10.86
C ASN A 237 19.00 -17.85 -9.84
N PHE A 238 18.77 -18.46 -8.69
CA PHE A 238 18.03 -17.85 -7.58
C PHE A 238 18.76 -16.62 -7.04
N TYR A 239 18.04 -15.51 -6.85
CA TYR A 239 18.64 -14.22 -6.50
C TYR A 239 18.00 -13.60 -5.26
N THR A 240 18.80 -13.23 -4.27
CA THR A 240 18.34 -12.71 -2.97
C THR A 240 19.09 -11.46 -2.47
N GLU A 241 20.04 -10.90 -3.25
CA GLU A 241 20.81 -9.73 -2.79
C GLU A 241 19.89 -8.51 -2.53
N ASN A 242 18.84 -8.35 -3.34
CA ASN A 242 17.84 -7.31 -3.17
C ASN A 242 16.95 -7.48 -1.92
N MET A 243 17.02 -8.62 -1.23
CA MET A 243 16.38 -8.82 0.08
C MET A 243 17.14 -8.15 1.22
N ARG A 244 18.41 -7.78 1.01
CA ARG A 244 19.34 -7.17 1.97
C ARG A 244 19.48 -8.05 3.22
N SER A 245 19.08 -7.58 4.42
CA SER A 245 19.18 -8.36 5.65
C SER A 245 18.00 -9.33 5.88
N ALA A 246 16.93 -9.23 5.10
CA ALA A 246 15.77 -10.12 5.21
C ALA A 246 16.12 -11.52 4.67
N ARG A 247 16.09 -12.53 5.55
CA ARG A 247 16.44 -13.90 5.16
C ARG A 247 15.35 -14.60 4.38
N ASN A 248 14.06 -14.26 4.63
CA ASN A 248 12.91 -14.88 3.96
C ASN A 248 12.96 -16.42 3.94
N LEU A 249 13.33 -17.03 5.09
CA LEU A 249 13.64 -18.44 5.24
C LEU A 249 12.61 -19.14 6.12
N CYS A 250 11.93 -20.16 5.61
CA CYS A 250 11.03 -21.00 6.41
C CYS A 250 11.63 -22.39 6.58
N THR A 251 11.64 -22.90 7.82
CA THR A 251 12.16 -24.24 8.17
C THR A 251 11.07 -25.03 8.87
N TYR A 252 10.79 -26.22 8.37
CA TYR A 252 9.78 -27.13 8.93
C TYR A 252 10.40 -28.50 9.24
N VAL A 253 10.25 -28.97 10.49
CA VAL A 253 10.69 -30.27 10.93
C VAL A 253 9.48 -31.20 11.04
N LEU A 254 9.51 -32.34 10.33
CA LEU A 254 8.39 -33.23 10.16
C LEU A 254 8.15 -34.12 11.39
N SER A 255 6.89 -34.38 11.70
CA SER A 255 6.47 -35.30 12.77
C SER A 255 6.72 -36.78 12.42
N GLY A 256 6.76 -37.11 11.12
CA GLY A 256 6.76 -38.48 10.61
C GLY A 256 5.40 -38.96 10.08
N GLU A 257 4.36 -38.13 10.24
CA GLU A 257 2.99 -38.37 9.75
C GLU A 257 2.69 -37.53 8.50
N ASP A 258 1.43 -37.34 8.15
CA ASP A 258 1.00 -36.42 7.14
C ASP A 258 0.98 -35.00 7.73
N ASP A 259 1.99 -34.19 7.41
CA ASP A 259 2.18 -32.85 7.93
C ASP A 259 1.68 -31.78 6.97
N VAL A 260 1.11 -30.72 7.53
CA VAL A 260 0.77 -29.47 6.84
C VAL A 260 1.47 -28.33 7.56
N PHE A 261 2.25 -27.55 6.82
CA PHE A 261 2.98 -26.40 7.31
C PHE A 261 2.63 -25.14 6.53
N LYS A 262 2.50 -24.04 7.22
CA LYS A 262 2.54 -22.67 6.68
C LYS A 262 2.98 -21.72 7.79
N PRO A 263 3.62 -20.60 7.48
CA PRO A 263 3.92 -19.59 8.50
C PRO A 263 2.66 -19.06 9.18
N THR A 264 2.78 -18.80 10.48
CA THR A 264 1.71 -18.24 11.31
C THR A 264 1.92 -16.74 11.54
N PHE A 265 3.16 -16.32 11.83
CA PHE A 265 3.50 -14.96 12.24
C PHE A 265 4.51 -14.26 11.33
N SER A 266 4.72 -14.77 10.12
CA SER A 266 5.55 -14.12 9.11
C SER A 266 4.95 -14.25 7.71
N PHE A 267 5.38 -13.38 6.80
CA PHE A 267 5.05 -13.46 5.37
C PHE A 267 6.24 -12.98 4.54
N GLN A 268 6.27 -13.35 3.27
CA GLN A 268 7.32 -13.02 2.33
C GLN A 268 6.75 -12.39 1.06
N GLY A 269 7.57 -11.55 0.39
CA GLY A 269 7.34 -11.11 -0.97
C GLY A 269 8.12 -12.00 -1.93
N PHE A 270 7.45 -12.72 -2.85
CA PHE A 270 8.13 -13.68 -3.70
C PHE A 270 7.33 -14.07 -4.96
N ARG A 271 8.07 -14.50 -5.97
CA ARG A 271 7.58 -15.30 -7.10
C ARG A 271 8.23 -16.67 -7.12
N TYR A 272 9.49 -16.73 -6.70
CA TYR A 272 10.31 -17.94 -6.73
C TYR A 272 10.57 -18.45 -5.32
N VAL A 273 10.56 -19.78 -5.17
CA VAL A 273 10.89 -20.44 -3.90
C VAL A 273 11.91 -21.53 -4.16
N ARG A 274 13.10 -21.39 -3.56
CA ARG A 274 14.13 -22.41 -3.60
C ARG A 274 13.89 -23.41 -2.48
N ILE A 275 13.94 -24.68 -2.83
CA ILE A 275 13.89 -25.80 -1.88
C ILE A 275 15.33 -26.13 -1.51
N ASP A 276 15.75 -25.66 -0.33
CA ASP A 276 17.12 -25.87 0.17
C ASP A 276 17.32 -27.26 0.78
N GLU A 277 16.27 -27.79 1.43
CA GLU A 277 16.23 -29.14 2.00
C GLU A 277 14.81 -29.72 1.89
N SER A 278 14.68 -30.99 1.56
CA SER A 278 13.40 -31.70 1.51
C SER A 278 13.55 -33.21 1.55
N PRO A 279 12.51 -33.96 1.93
CA PRO A 279 12.43 -35.40 1.66
C PRO A 279 12.54 -35.72 0.16
N GLU A 280 12.94 -36.98 -0.17
CA GLU A 280 13.23 -37.38 -1.56
C GLU A 280 12.03 -37.32 -2.52
N ASN A 281 10.80 -37.44 -2.03
CA ASN A 281 9.59 -37.60 -2.88
C ASN A 281 8.77 -36.29 -2.98
N ILE A 282 9.43 -35.12 -3.01
CA ILE A 282 8.75 -33.83 -3.13
C ILE A 282 8.45 -33.50 -4.61
N THR A 283 7.26 -32.96 -4.86
CA THR A 283 6.79 -32.54 -6.18
C THR A 283 6.08 -31.18 -6.08
N GLU A 284 5.76 -30.55 -7.21
CA GLU A 284 4.97 -29.30 -7.23
C GLU A 284 3.63 -29.41 -6.49
N ALA A 285 3.02 -30.61 -6.49
CA ALA A 285 1.73 -30.83 -5.85
C ALA A 285 1.74 -30.61 -4.33
N ASN A 286 2.91 -30.71 -3.70
CA ASN A 286 3.08 -30.50 -2.27
C ASN A 286 2.95 -29.03 -1.85
N PHE A 287 3.08 -28.08 -2.78
CA PHE A 287 3.19 -26.66 -2.50
C PHE A 287 1.98 -25.86 -2.98
N THR A 288 1.58 -24.86 -2.20
CA THR A 288 0.57 -23.88 -2.59
C THR A 288 1.01 -22.52 -2.02
N ALA A 289 1.23 -21.53 -2.87
CA ALA A 289 1.39 -20.16 -2.39
C ALA A 289 0.03 -19.61 -1.99
N ILE A 290 -0.05 -19.02 -0.81
CA ILE A 290 -1.23 -18.38 -0.26
C ILE A 290 -0.94 -16.88 -0.23
N VAL A 291 -1.75 -16.13 -0.98
CA VAL A 291 -1.69 -14.67 -1.03
C VAL A 291 -2.34 -14.10 0.22
N ILE A 292 -1.72 -13.10 0.84
CA ILE A 292 -2.32 -12.34 1.92
C ILE A 292 -2.34 -10.86 1.57
N HIS A 293 -3.42 -10.20 1.90
CA HIS A 293 -3.53 -8.74 1.92
C HIS A 293 -4.70 -8.33 2.80
N THR A 294 -4.80 -7.04 3.11
CA THR A 294 -5.97 -6.51 3.80
C THR A 294 -7.23 -6.83 2.98
N ASP A 295 -8.27 -7.31 3.66
CA ASP A 295 -9.54 -7.65 3.01
C ASP A 295 -10.18 -6.38 2.44
N MET A 296 -10.26 -6.32 1.12
CA MET A 296 -10.75 -5.17 0.35
C MET A 296 -11.56 -5.66 -0.84
N GLU A 297 -12.78 -5.17 -1.00
CA GLU A 297 -13.61 -5.51 -2.15
C GLU A 297 -13.01 -4.95 -3.45
N ARG A 298 -12.89 -5.77 -4.48
CA ARG A 298 -12.53 -5.31 -5.81
C ARG A 298 -13.69 -4.53 -6.43
N ILE A 299 -13.49 -3.23 -6.71
CA ILE A 299 -14.52 -2.34 -7.27
C ILE A 299 -14.22 -1.86 -8.67
N GLY A 300 -12.97 -1.78 -9.07
CA GLY A 300 -12.53 -1.28 -10.36
C GLY A 300 -12.29 -2.36 -11.41
N SER A 301 -12.49 -2.01 -12.67
CA SER A 301 -12.20 -2.88 -13.81
C SER A 301 -11.69 -2.10 -15.01
N PHE A 302 -10.77 -2.71 -15.76
CA PHE A 302 -10.26 -2.18 -17.02
C PHE A 302 -9.92 -3.32 -17.98
N CYS A 303 -10.26 -3.16 -19.24
CA CYS A 303 -9.72 -3.97 -20.32
C CYS A 303 -9.75 -3.19 -21.64
N CYS A 304 -8.83 -3.53 -22.54
CA CYS A 304 -8.75 -2.93 -23.88
C CYS A 304 -8.21 -3.95 -24.91
N GLY A 305 -8.15 -3.58 -26.16
CA GLY A 305 -7.61 -4.43 -27.23
C GLY A 305 -6.09 -4.58 -27.21
N ASN A 306 -5.37 -3.83 -26.38
CA ASN A 306 -3.91 -3.93 -26.22
C ASN A 306 -3.55 -4.87 -25.06
N ALA A 307 -2.93 -6.01 -25.35
CA ALA A 307 -2.58 -7.03 -24.37
C ALA A 307 -1.56 -6.54 -23.33
N ASP A 308 -0.60 -5.69 -23.72
CA ASP A 308 0.43 -5.18 -22.85
C ASP A 308 -0.15 -4.22 -21.79
N LEU A 309 -1.13 -3.37 -22.18
CA LEU A 309 -1.85 -2.53 -21.21
C LEU A 309 -2.73 -3.34 -20.26
N ASN A 310 -3.36 -4.41 -20.73
CA ASN A 310 -4.10 -5.31 -19.84
C ASN A 310 -3.16 -5.98 -18.84
N LYS A 311 -1.95 -6.35 -19.28
CA LYS A 311 -0.91 -6.88 -18.39
C LYS A 311 -0.41 -5.83 -17.40
N LEU A 312 -0.19 -4.59 -17.84
CA LEU A 312 0.17 -3.48 -16.98
C LEU A 312 -0.90 -3.28 -15.88
N TYR A 313 -2.18 -3.26 -16.25
CA TYR A 313 -3.27 -3.15 -15.29
C TYR A 313 -3.27 -4.31 -14.28
N SER A 314 -3.06 -5.53 -14.76
CA SER A 314 -2.88 -6.69 -13.87
C SER A 314 -1.72 -6.50 -12.90
N ASN A 315 -0.58 -5.97 -13.38
CA ASN A 315 0.59 -5.71 -12.53
C ASN A 315 0.31 -4.63 -11.46
N ILE A 316 -0.47 -3.60 -11.80
CA ILE A 316 -0.92 -2.56 -10.86
C ILE A 316 -1.77 -3.17 -9.74
N ILE A 317 -2.70 -4.05 -10.08
CA ILE A 317 -3.54 -4.76 -9.11
C ILE A 317 -2.70 -5.64 -8.18
N TRP A 318 -1.79 -6.42 -8.73
CA TRP A 318 -0.91 -7.27 -7.93
C TRP A 318 0.10 -6.47 -7.10
N GLY A 319 0.56 -5.31 -7.60
CA GLY A 319 1.35 -4.37 -6.83
C GLY A 319 0.60 -3.83 -5.61
N GLN A 320 -0.68 -3.45 -5.78
CA GLN A 320 -1.53 -3.00 -4.68
C GLN A 320 -1.78 -4.11 -3.66
N LYS A 321 -2.18 -5.31 -4.10
CA LYS A 321 -2.36 -6.47 -3.22
C LYS A 321 -1.11 -6.79 -2.42
N GLY A 322 0.07 -6.81 -3.09
CA GLY A 322 1.33 -7.15 -2.46
C GLY A 322 1.80 -6.16 -1.40
N ASN A 323 1.31 -4.92 -1.44
CA ASN A 323 1.75 -3.83 -0.56
C ASN A 323 0.68 -3.32 0.42
N PHE A 324 -0.60 -3.68 0.21
CA PHE A 324 -1.66 -3.30 1.16
C PHE A 324 -1.87 -4.42 2.18
N VAL A 325 -0.83 -4.66 3.00
CA VAL A 325 -0.81 -5.66 4.07
C VAL A 325 -0.82 -4.92 5.40
N ASP A 326 -2.01 -4.64 5.89
CA ASP A 326 -2.35 -3.87 7.10
C ASP A 326 -2.06 -2.36 7.02
N ILE A 327 -0.98 -1.97 6.36
CA ILE A 327 -0.58 -0.58 6.02
C ILE A 327 -0.12 -0.54 4.56
N PRO A 328 -0.06 0.63 3.91
CA PRO A 328 0.47 0.75 2.55
C PRO A 328 2.01 0.68 2.57
N THR A 329 2.56 -0.54 2.59
CA THR A 329 4.01 -0.75 2.58
C THR A 329 4.62 -0.39 1.24
N ASP A 330 5.87 0.11 1.24
CA ASP A 330 6.64 0.36 0.01
C ASP A 330 6.94 -0.92 -0.76
N CYS A 331 7.23 -2.00 -0.05
CA CYS A 331 7.59 -3.29 -0.60
C CYS A 331 7.26 -4.43 0.37
N PRO A 332 7.05 -5.70 -0.09
CA PRO A 332 6.71 -6.81 0.79
C PRO A 332 7.88 -7.74 1.11
N GLN A 333 9.07 -7.61 0.48
CA GLN A 333 10.06 -8.68 0.43
C GLN A 333 11.35 -8.43 1.22
N ARG A 334 11.85 -7.18 1.25
CA ARG A 334 13.15 -6.84 1.86
C ARG A 334 12.99 -6.35 3.31
N ASP A 335 14.08 -5.97 3.93
CA ASP A 335 14.13 -5.46 5.32
C ASP A 335 13.66 -3.99 5.45
N GLU A 336 12.55 -3.66 4.81
CA GLU A 336 11.89 -2.35 4.82
C GLU A 336 10.42 -2.50 5.22
N ARG A 337 9.50 -2.73 4.30
CA ARG A 337 8.08 -3.00 4.53
C ARG A 337 7.42 -1.98 5.45
N MET A 338 7.65 -0.69 5.17
CA MET A 338 7.15 0.43 5.97
C MET A 338 6.09 1.22 5.20
N GLY A 339 5.19 1.88 5.94
CA GLY A 339 4.14 2.72 5.36
C GLY A 339 4.68 4.06 4.85
N TRP A 340 5.49 4.03 3.79
CA TRP A 340 6.04 5.21 3.17
C TRP A 340 4.95 6.12 2.62
N THR A 341 4.92 7.35 3.12
CA THR A 341 3.84 8.30 2.84
C THR A 341 3.90 8.81 1.40
N GLY A 342 5.09 8.88 0.80
CA GLY A 342 5.26 9.26 -0.60
C GLY A 342 4.60 8.28 -1.55
N ASP A 343 4.89 6.99 -1.39
CA ASP A 343 4.31 5.91 -2.18
C ASP A 343 2.78 5.90 -2.04
N ALA A 344 2.31 6.00 -0.80
CA ALA A 344 0.87 5.98 -0.51
C ALA A 344 0.14 7.16 -1.18
N GLN A 345 0.67 8.38 -1.10
CA GLN A 345 -0.02 9.55 -1.65
C GLN A 345 -0.06 9.56 -3.18
N VAL A 346 1.02 9.13 -3.87
CA VAL A 346 1.02 9.12 -5.35
C VAL A 346 0.09 8.04 -5.91
N PHE A 347 -0.19 6.99 -5.16
CA PHE A 347 -1.01 5.87 -5.59
C PHE A 347 -2.44 5.88 -5.02
N CYS A 348 -2.74 6.66 -3.99
CA CYS A 348 -4.01 6.64 -3.25
C CYS A 348 -5.24 6.70 -4.16
N ARG A 349 -5.23 7.57 -5.16
CA ARG A 349 -6.32 7.72 -6.13
C ARG A 349 -6.52 6.44 -6.97
N THR A 350 -5.44 5.86 -7.48
CA THR A 350 -5.46 4.56 -8.15
C THR A 350 -5.97 3.45 -7.23
N ALA A 351 -5.52 3.44 -5.98
CA ALA A 351 -5.95 2.45 -5.00
C ALA A 351 -7.46 2.48 -4.79
N ALA A 352 -8.04 3.68 -4.65
CA ALA A 352 -9.47 3.89 -4.45
C ALA A 352 -10.33 3.60 -5.70
N MET A 353 -9.72 3.56 -6.89
CA MET A 353 -10.38 3.13 -8.11
C MET A 353 -10.38 1.60 -8.28
N ASN A 354 -9.38 0.91 -7.71
CA ASN A 354 -9.23 -0.53 -7.86
C ASN A 354 -10.02 -1.33 -6.83
N PHE A 355 -9.94 -0.91 -5.56
CA PHE A 355 -10.55 -1.59 -4.42
C PHE A 355 -11.27 -0.59 -3.52
N ASP A 356 -12.23 -1.07 -2.72
CA ASP A 356 -12.79 -0.30 -1.62
C ASP A 356 -11.73 -0.23 -0.50
N VAL A 357 -11.06 0.91 -0.40
CA VAL A 357 -9.94 1.14 0.52
C VAL A 357 -10.28 2.14 1.62
N GLU A 358 -11.56 2.49 1.80
CA GLU A 358 -11.96 3.51 2.78
C GLU A 358 -11.54 3.11 4.20
N GLU A 359 -11.85 1.89 4.65
CA GLU A 359 -11.47 1.40 5.99
C GLU A 359 -9.96 1.21 6.14
N PHE A 360 -9.28 0.78 5.07
CA PHE A 360 -7.82 0.63 5.07
C PHE A 360 -7.12 1.97 5.29
N PHE A 361 -7.51 3.00 4.54
CA PHE A 361 -6.95 4.34 4.73
C PHE A 361 -7.42 4.98 6.02
N ASP A 362 -8.66 4.76 6.47
CA ASP A 362 -9.15 5.27 7.75
C ASP A 362 -8.28 4.77 8.92
N LYS A 363 -7.93 3.49 8.89
CA LYS A 363 -7.01 2.89 9.87
C LYS A 363 -5.63 3.55 9.82
N TRP A 364 -5.00 3.63 8.66
CA TRP A 364 -3.64 4.16 8.49
C TRP A 364 -3.56 5.68 8.76
N LEU A 365 -4.52 6.46 8.27
CA LEU A 365 -4.60 7.90 8.53
C LEU A 365 -4.88 8.21 10.00
N SER A 366 -5.58 7.32 10.71
CA SER A 366 -5.74 7.45 12.16
C SER A 366 -4.41 7.25 12.90
N ASP A 367 -3.54 6.32 12.45
CA ASP A 367 -2.17 6.20 12.98
C ASP A 367 -1.35 7.45 12.67
N MET A 368 -1.46 7.99 11.46
CA MET A 368 -0.79 9.23 11.05
C MET A 368 -1.20 10.43 11.93
N ALA A 369 -2.50 10.57 12.21
CA ALA A 369 -3.02 11.64 13.06
C ALA A 369 -2.56 11.50 14.53
N LEU A 370 -2.43 10.26 15.04
CA LEU A 370 -1.92 10.00 16.39
C LEU A 370 -0.41 10.27 16.52
N GLU A 371 0.34 10.11 15.44
CA GLU A 371 1.78 10.35 15.38
C GLU A 371 2.14 11.75 14.88
N GLN A 372 1.15 12.55 14.46
CA GLN A 372 1.39 13.94 14.07
C GLN A 372 2.03 14.71 15.22
N ARG A 373 3.17 15.31 14.97
CA ARG A 373 3.92 16.08 15.96
C ARG A 373 3.11 17.26 16.48
N ASP A 374 3.47 17.77 17.66
CA ASP A 374 2.81 18.94 18.26
C ASP A 374 2.90 20.20 17.37
N ASP A 375 3.99 20.32 16.60
CA ASP A 375 4.18 21.41 15.62
C ASP A 375 3.38 21.18 14.31
N GLY A 376 2.70 20.04 14.14
CA GLY A 376 1.89 19.72 12.98
C GLY A 376 2.62 18.87 11.92
N ALA A 377 3.90 18.60 12.10
CA ALA A 377 4.70 17.82 11.14
C ALA A 377 4.27 16.35 11.06
N ILE A 378 4.43 15.77 9.87
CA ILE A 378 4.13 14.35 9.56
C ILE A 378 5.41 13.63 9.16
N TYR A 379 5.62 12.45 9.69
CA TYR A 379 6.76 11.60 9.33
C TYR A 379 6.67 11.08 7.89
N ARG A 380 7.83 10.74 7.31
CA ARG A 380 7.93 10.17 5.95
C ARG A 380 7.35 8.77 5.80
N PHE A 381 7.18 8.05 6.90
CA PHE A 381 6.54 6.75 6.99
C PHE A 381 5.76 6.63 8.29
N VAL A 382 4.65 5.93 8.23
CA VAL A 382 3.70 5.74 9.34
C VAL A 382 3.30 4.25 9.37
N PRO A 383 3.36 3.58 10.54
CA PRO A 383 3.84 4.06 11.84
C PRO A 383 5.33 4.38 11.88
N PHE A 384 5.72 5.32 12.77
CA PHE A 384 7.10 5.77 12.88
C PHE A 384 7.98 4.79 13.66
N VAL A 385 8.98 4.23 13.00
CA VAL A 385 9.89 3.20 13.55
C VAL A 385 11.17 3.77 14.15
N GLY A 386 11.28 5.08 14.34
CA GLY A 386 12.42 5.71 15.04
C GLY A 386 13.68 5.92 14.20
N TRP A 387 13.56 5.85 12.87
CA TRP A 387 14.68 6.04 11.96
C TRP A 387 14.79 7.50 11.48
N TRP A 388 16.02 8.01 11.29
CA TRP A 388 16.32 9.37 10.81
C TRP A 388 15.61 10.51 11.57
N ASN A 389 15.58 10.44 12.89
CA ASN A 389 15.06 11.50 13.76
C ASN A 389 13.74 12.16 13.30
N GLY A 390 12.93 11.47 12.52
CA GLY A 390 11.63 11.93 12.08
C GLY A 390 11.67 13.05 11.03
N ASN A 391 12.58 12.98 10.09
CA ASN A 391 12.66 13.93 8.99
C ASN A 391 11.36 13.96 8.18
N ILE A 392 11.07 15.13 7.61
CA ILE A 392 9.86 15.47 6.88
C ILE A 392 10.26 15.70 5.41
N SER A 393 9.37 15.43 4.47
CA SER A 393 9.63 15.68 3.06
C SER A 393 8.36 16.09 2.34
N ALA A 394 8.45 17.17 1.57
CA ALA A 394 7.44 17.51 0.60
C ALA A 394 7.20 16.34 -0.38
N GLY A 395 5.96 16.15 -0.80
CA GLY A 395 5.54 15.02 -1.64
C GLY A 395 5.38 13.70 -0.88
N TRP A 396 6.02 13.54 0.30
CA TRP A 396 5.81 12.40 1.21
C TRP A 396 4.78 12.74 2.29
N SER A 397 5.15 13.66 3.17
CA SER A 397 4.30 14.07 4.30
C SER A 397 2.99 14.73 3.88
N ASP A 398 2.88 15.17 2.63
CA ASP A 398 1.64 15.65 2.01
C ASP A 398 0.56 14.55 1.89
N ALA A 399 0.88 13.29 2.17
CA ALA A 399 -0.10 12.24 2.36
C ALA A 399 -1.18 12.62 3.40
N ALA A 400 -0.82 13.42 4.40
CA ALA A 400 -1.75 13.93 5.42
C ALA A 400 -2.90 14.77 4.85
N ILE A 401 -2.74 15.32 3.66
CA ILE A 401 -3.76 16.14 2.99
C ILE A 401 -4.29 15.48 1.72
N ILE A 402 -3.42 14.83 0.95
CA ILE A 402 -3.80 14.22 -0.35
C ILE A 402 -4.63 12.96 -0.11
N CYS A 403 -4.19 12.03 0.74
CA CYS A 403 -4.91 10.78 0.95
C CYS A 403 -6.33 10.97 1.50
N PRO A 404 -6.57 11.79 2.57
CA PRO A 404 -7.95 12.04 3.02
C PRO A 404 -8.83 12.66 1.95
N TRP A 405 -8.28 13.56 1.14
CA TRP A 405 -9.02 14.21 0.06
C TRP A 405 -9.41 13.23 -1.06
N GLU A 406 -8.47 12.40 -1.52
CA GLU A 406 -8.72 11.44 -2.61
C GLU A 406 -9.68 10.32 -2.18
N VAL A 407 -9.58 9.84 -0.94
CA VAL A 407 -10.53 8.88 -0.38
C VAL A 407 -11.93 9.49 -0.27
N TYR A 408 -12.03 10.74 0.20
CA TYR A 408 -13.29 11.46 0.21
C TYR A 408 -13.87 11.62 -1.20
N ASN A 409 -13.07 12.02 -2.19
CA ASN A 409 -13.51 12.14 -3.56
C ASN A 409 -14.07 10.82 -4.12
N ALA A 410 -13.39 9.71 -3.82
CA ALA A 410 -13.80 8.39 -4.30
C ALA A 410 -15.12 7.91 -3.70
N TYR A 411 -15.37 8.18 -2.41
CA TYR A 411 -16.51 7.56 -1.70
C TYR A 411 -17.59 8.56 -1.22
N GLY A 412 -17.32 9.87 -1.21
CA GLY A 412 -18.26 10.91 -0.83
C GLY A 412 -18.54 10.98 0.69
N ASN A 413 -17.77 10.27 1.52
CA ASN A 413 -18.01 10.17 2.96
C ASN A 413 -17.49 11.43 3.70
N LYS A 414 -18.39 12.39 3.98
CA LYS A 414 -18.07 13.61 4.73
C LYS A 414 -17.61 13.35 6.17
N GLU A 415 -18.06 12.26 6.81
CA GLU A 415 -17.62 11.93 8.18
C GLU A 415 -16.18 11.46 8.19
N PHE A 416 -15.76 10.70 7.19
CA PHE A 416 -14.36 10.34 7.00
C PHE A 416 -13.49 11.61 6.83
N LEU A 417 -13.89 12.53 5.95
CA LEU A 417 -13.16 13.79 5.74
C LEU A 417 -13.12 14.63 7.02
N ARG A 418 -14.24 14.74 7.74
CA ARG A 418 -14.34 15.48 9.00
C ARG A 418 -13.42 14.92 10.08
N LYS A 419 -13.31 13.59 10.18
CA LYS A 419 -12.41 12.90 11.11
C LYS A 419 -10.96 13.30 10.90
N HIS A 420 -10.52 13.36 9.64
CA HIS A 420 -9.12 13.62 9.29
C HIS A 420 -8.79 15.09 9.05
N TYR A 421 -9.79 15.97 8.94
CA TYR A 421 -9.60 17.42 8.72
C TYR A 421 -8.65 18.11 9.73
N PRO A 422 -8.69 17.81 11.05
CA PRO A 422 -7.75 18.44 11.98
C PRO A 422 -6.28 18.17 11.65
N MET A 423 -5.96 16.94 11.21
CA MET A 423 -4.61 16.57 10.75
C MET A 423 -4.23 17.33 9.48
N MET A 424 -5.14 17.42 8.50
CA MET A 424 -4.95 18.17 7.26
C MET A 424 -4.62 19.63 7.53
N LYS A 425 -5.40 20.26 8.41
CA LYS A 425 -5.17 21.68 8.76
C LYS A 425 -3.82 21.90 9.45
N LYS A 426 -3.50 21.10 10.46
CA LYS A 426 -2.22 21.18 11.18
C LYS A 426 -1.03 21.00 10.26
N TRP A 427 -1.14 20.11 9.24
CA TRP A 427 -0.09 19.94 8.26
C TRP A 427 0.14 21.20 7.43
N VAL A 428 -0.90 21.82 6.88
CA VAL A 428 -0.77 23.07 6.11
C VAL A 428 -0.25 24.22 7.00
N ASP A 429 -0.71 24.31 8.26
CA ASP A 429 -0.20 25.31 9.23
C ASP A 429 1.30 25.09 9.52
N TYR A 430 1.74 23.83 9.65
CA TYR A 430 3.15 23.50 9.81
C TYR A 430 3.98 23.96 8.61
N VAL A 431 3.56 23.63 7.39
CA VAL A 431 4.30 24.02 6.17
C VAL A 431 4.35 25.54 6.02
N HIS A 432 3.26 26.25 6.36
CA HIS A 432 3.22 27.71 6.36
C HIS A 432 4.26 28.32 7.31
N GLY A 433 4.54 27.66 8.43
CA GLY A 433 5.54 28.12 9.41
C GLY A 433 6.96 27.57 9.21
N ALA A 434 7.16 26.60 8.31
CA ALA A 434 8.41 25.85 8.22
C ALA A 434 9.48 26.49 7.30
N GLY A 435 9.08 27.33 6.36
CA GLY A 435 9.98 27.98 5.41
C GLY A 435 10.65 29.23 5.97
N GLU A 436 11.81 29.61 5.41
CA GLU A 436 12.48 30.88 5.73
C GLU A 436 11.69 32.11 5.20
N GLU A 437 10.85 31.92 4.20
CA GLU A 437 9.95 32.91 3.62
C GLU A 437 8.50 32.46 3.78
N GLU A 438 7.62 33.36 4.27
CA GLU A 438 6.26 33.05 4.74
C GLU A 438 5.41 32.21 3.76
N PHE A 439 5.53 32.43 2.46
CA PHE A 439 4.71 31.76 1.43
C PHE A 439 5.50 30.81 0.53
N LEU A 440 6.68 30.38 0.98
CA LEU A 440 7.53 29.42 0.27
C LEU A 440 8.05 28.37 1.26
N TRP A 441 8.11 27.14 0.83
CA TRP A 441 8.78 26.11 1.60
C TRP A 441 10.21 25.92 1.07
N LEU A 442 11.14 26.64 1.69
CA LEU A 442 12.56 26.65 1.36
C LEU A 442 13.36 25.88 2.42
N GLY A 443 14.37 25.15 1.98
CA GLY A 443 15.23 24.35 2.85
C GLY A 443 14.55 23.05 3.34
N GLY A 444 15.23 22.34 4.25
CA GLY A 444 14.79 21.05 4.77
C GLY A 444 15.40 19.86 3.99
N GLU A 445 15.13 18.66 4.51
CA GLU A 445 15.63 17.41 3.92
C GLU A 445 14.57 16.75 3.04
N HIS A 446 14.32 17.30 1.85
CA HIS A 446 13.39 16.73 0.89
C HIS A 446 14.04 15.65 0.02
N PHE A 447 13.25 14.65 -0.37
CA PHE A 447 13.67 13.64 -1.36
C PHE A 447 13.57 14.15 -2.81
N GLY A 448 12.91 15.29 -3.05
CA GLY A 448 12.72 15.80 -4.41
C GLY A 448 11.94 14.80 -5.28
N ASP A 449 12.20 14.80 -6.59
CA ASP A 449 11.63 13.77 -7.49
C ASP A 449 12.48 12.52 -7.41
N TRP A 450 12.10 11.60 -6.51
CA TRP A 450 12.81 10.36 -6.22
C TRP A 450 12.83 9.45 -7.42
N LEU A 451 14.01 8.89 -7.75
CA LEU A 451 14.26 8.01 -8.89
C LEU A 451 13.96 8.62 -10.27
N ALA A 452 13.90 9.95 -10.38
CA ALA A 452 13.89 10.60 -11.67
C ALA A 452 15.24 10.43 -12.38
N LEU A 453 15.21 10.35 -13.71
CA LEU A 453 16.36 9.93 -14.52
C LEU A 453 17.16 11.11 -15.10
N ASP A 454 16.75 12.35 -14.82
CA ASP A 454 17.31 13.57 -15.43
C ASP A 454 18.56 14.14 -14.69
N ALA A 455 18.94 13.53 -13.57
CA ALA A 455 20.13 13.91 -12.78
C ALA A 455 21.38 13.06 -13.06
N GLY A 456 21.27 12.10 -13.98
CA GLY A 456 22.35 11.21 -14.41
C GLY A 456 22.29 9.82 -13.82
N GLU A 457 23.11 8.91 -14.36
CA GLU A 457 23.10 7.50 -14.00
C GLU A 457 23.49 7.28 -12.52
N GLY A 458 22.80 6.35 -11.86
CA GLY A 458 23.04 5.98 -10.45
C GLY A 458 22.65 7.04 -9.44
N LYS A 459 21.88 8.07 -9.83
CA LYS A 459 21.34 9.08 -8.93
C LYS A 459 19.94 8.70 -8.48
N PHE A 460 19.67 8.86 -7.17
CA PHE A 460 18.33 8.64 -6.62
C PHE A 460 17.42 9.87 -6.75
N LEU A 461 18.02 11.06 -6.79
CA LEU A 461 17.30 12.33 -6.80
C LEU A 461 17.32 12.95 -8.19
N GLY A 462 16.16 13.36 -8.69
CA GLY A 462 15.99 14.06 -9.95
C GLY A 462 16.65 15.43 -9.99
N ALA A 463 16.79 16.00 -11.19
CA ALA A 463 17.41 17.30 -11.41
C ALA A 463 16.56 18.50 -10.95
N THR A 464 15.26 18.34 -10.78
CA THR A 464 14.36 19.41 -10.32
C THR A 464 14.76 19.89 -8.93
N GLN A 465 14.82 21.22 -8.74
CA GLN A 465 15.18 21.83 -7.46
C GLN A 465 14.16 21.43 -6.37
N LYS A 466 14.64 21.03 -5.20
CA LYS A 466 13.79 20.54 -4.11
C LYS A 466 12.89 21.65 -3.53
N ASP A 467 13.41 22.84 -3.36
CA ASP A 467 12.66 24.02 -2.88
C ASP A 467 11.50 24.35 -3.84
N PHE A 468 11.73 24.17 -5.16
CA PHE A 468 10.69 24.30 -6.16
C PHE A 468 9.56 23.29 -5.93
N ILE A 469 9.92 21.99 -5.78
CA ILE A 469 8.94 20.93 -5.54
C ILE A 469 8.20 21.18 -4.22
N ALA A 470 8.92 21.50 -3.15
CA ALA A 470 8.34 21.74 -1.84
C ALA A 470 7.33 22.90 -1.86
N SER A 471 7.70 24.01 -2.49
CA SER A 471 6.81 25.17 -2.62
C SER A 471 5.61 24.92 -3.53
N ALA A 472 5.78 24.08 -4.58
CA ALA A 472 4.67 23.64 -5.43
C ALA A 472 3.67 22.77 -4.65
N TYR A 473 4.16 21.82 -3.86
CA TYR A 473 3.31 21.00 -2.97
C TYR A 473 2.66 21.80 -1.86
N PHE A 474 3.30 22.85 -1.33
CA PHE A 474 2.66 23.76 -0.37
C PHE A 474 1.43 24.43 -0.98
N TYR A 475 1.54 24.94 -2.22
CA TYR A 475 0.38 25.48 -2.94
C TYR A 475 -0.72 24.43 -3.13
N TYR A 476 -0.34 23.22 -3.55
CA TYR A 476 -1.28 22.14 -3.80
C TYR A 476 -2.00 21.73 -2.51
N ALA A 477 -1.25 21.58 -1.41
CA ALA A 477 -1.80 21.28 -0.07
C ALA A 477 -2.80 22.35 0.41
N ALA A 478 -2.45 23.65 0.29
CA ALA A 478 -3.36 24.74 0.65
C ALA A 478 -4.63 24.75 -0.23
N SER A 479 -4.49 24.42 -1.51
CA SER A 479 -5.61 24.32 -2.45
C SER A 479 -6.56 23.17 -2.10
N ILE A 480 -6.02 22.00 -1.72
CA ILE A 480 -6.80 20.86 -1.24
C ILE A 480 -7.50 21.19 0.08
N LEU A 481 -6.80 21.86 1.03
CA LEU A 481 -7.40 22.25 2.29
C LEU A 481 -8.62 23.15 2.09
N ALA A 482 -8.52 24.14 1.18
CA ALA A 482 -9.64 25.01 0.86
C ALA A 482 -10.83 24.24 0.26
N LYS A 483 -10.57 23.24 -0.59
CA LYS A 483 -11.62 22.35 -1.12
C LYS A 483 -12.24 21.47 -0.03
N ALA A 484 -11.44 20.92 0.88
CA ALA A 484 -11.92 20.14 2.02
C ALA A 484 -12.79 20.96 2.97
N GLN A 485 -12.40 22.20 3.25
CA GLN A 485 -13.21 23.15 4.02
C GLN A 485 -14.57 23.42 3.36
N ALA A 486 -14.57 23.69 2.05
CA ALA A 486 -15.81 23.89 1.31
C ALA A 486 -16.72 22.65 1.36
N ALA A 487 -16.14 21.44 1.20
CA ALA A 487 -16.89 20.18 1.28
C ALA A 487 -17.49 19.92 2.66
N LEU A 488 -16.86 20.43 3.72
CA LEU A 488 -17.30 20.34 5.12
C LEU A 488 -18.17 21.52 5.59
N ASP A 489 -18.49 22.45 4.71
CA ASP A 489 -19.22 23.69 5.02
C ASP A 489 -18.48 24.56 6.04
N ILE A 490 -17.13 24.56 6.01
CA ILE A 490 -16.24 25.42 6.82
C ILE A 490 -15.81 26.62 5.97
N ASP A 491 -15.75 27.81 6.58
CA ASP A 491 -15.22 29.01 5.90
C ASP A 491 -13.77 28.76 5.45
N ASN A 492 -13.53 28.93 4.15
CA ASN A 492 -12.24 28.70 3.51
C ASN A 492 -11.57 29.98 2.99
N SER A 493 -12.10 31.15 3.33
CA SER A 493 -11.63 32.44 2.81
C SER A 493 -10.15 32.70 3.12
N GLU A 494 -9.71 32.42 4.35
CA GLU A 494 -8.31 32.58 4.77
C GLU A 494 -7.39 31.59 4.01
N THR A 495 -7.84 30.34 3.80
CA THR A 495 -7.05 29.32 3.09
C THR A 495 -6.96 29.63 1.60
N LEU A 496 -8.02 30.17 0.99
CA LEU A 496 -7.98 30.64 -0.39
C LEU A 496 -7.01 31.81 -0.57
N GLU A 497 -6.99 32.76 0.36
CA GLU A 497 -6.02 33.87 0.32
C GLU A 497 -4.59 33.37 0.57
N LEU A 498 -4.39 32.39 1.47
CA LEU A 498 -3.11 31.71 1.65
C LEU A 498 -2.63 31.06 0.33
N ALA A 499 -3.46 30.26 -0.32
CA ALA A 499 -3.13 29.61 -1.59
C ALA A 499 -2.76 30.63 -2.67
N LYS A 500 -3.49 31.74 -2.77
CA LYS A 500 -3.20 32.83 -3.69
C LYS A 500 -1.84 33.49 -3.40
N ASN A 501 -1.50 33.73 -2.14
CA ASN A 501 -0.22 34.31 -1.73
C ASN A 501 0.95 33.35 -1.99
N ILE A 502 0.76 32.03 -1.75
CA ILE A 502 1.74 30.99 -2.11
C ILE A 502 1.97 30.98 -3.62
N LYS A 503 0.92 30.98 -4.45
CA LYS A 503 1.05 31.03 -5.92
C LYS A 503 1.82 32.27 -6.35
N ALA A 504 1.50 33.44 -5.81
CA ALA A 504 2.18 34.69 -6.16
C ALA A 504 3.68 34.65 -5.78
N SER A 505 4.00 34.15 -4.58
CA SER A 505 5.39 34.02 -4.10
C SER A 505 6.16 32.95 -4.87
N PHE A 506 5.54 31.81 -5.15
CA PHE A 506 6.12 30.76 -6.01
C PHE A 506 6.48 31.33 -7.39
N ARG A 507 5.56 32.04 -8.03
CA ARG A 507 5.79 32.63 -9.34
C ARG A 507 6.91 33.67 -9.32
N LYS A 508 6.97 34.51 -8.28
CA LYS A 508 8.05 35.50 -8.09
C LYS A 508 9.42 34.83 -7.92
N ALA A 509 9.49 33.70 -7.20
CA ALA A 509 10.73 33.02 -6.85
C ALA A 509 11.22 32.08 -7.96
N PHE A 510 10.33 31.33 -8.58
CA PHE A 510 10.64 30.20 -9.46
C PHE A 510 10.21 30.40 -10.91
N MET A 511 9.59 31.54 -11.29
CA MET A 511 9.19 31.82 -12.66
C MET A 511 9.76 33.15 -13.13
N LYS A 512 10.19 33.17 -14.38
CA LYS A 512 10.60 34.37 -15.09
C LYS A 512 10.20 34.29 -16.55
N ASP A 513 9.59 35.34 -17.07
CA ASP A 513 9.13 35.41 -18.47
C ASP A 513 8.28 34.18 -18.86
N GLY A 514 7.44 33.68 -17.91
CA GLY A 514 6.56 32.53 -18.09
C GLY A 514 7.26 31.14 -18.03
N MET A 515 8.54 31.08 -17.71
CA MET A 515 9.31 29.84 -17.65
C MET A 515 9.95 29.60 -16.27
N PRO A 516 10.15 28.32 -15.85
CA PRO A 516 10.82 28.01 -14.61
C PRO A 516 12.26 28.53 -14.56
N VAL A 517 12.67 29.04 -13.38
CA VAL A 517 14.04 29.47 -13.09
C VAL A 517 14.50 28.85 -11.77
N LEU A 518 15.81 28.71 -11.60
CA LEU A 518 16.38 28.26 -10.33
C LEU A 518 16.27 29.35 -9.27
N TYR A 519 15.86 28.98 -8.07
CA TYR A 519 16.00 29.83 -6.90
C TYR A 519 17.48 29.89 -6.48
N PRO A 520 18.04 31.05 -6.12
CA PRO A 520 19.48 31.21 -5.92
C PRO A 520 20.08 30.41 -4.76
N LYS A 521 19.27 30.00 -3.77
CA LYS A 521 19.74 29.18 -2.64
C LYS A 521 19.84 27.72 -3.05
N TYR A 522 20.93 27.06 -2.63
CA TYR A 522 21.14 25.63 -2.82
C TYR A 522 20.16 24.82 -1.95
N ASP A 523 19.63 23.74 -2.46
CA ASP A 523 18.60 22.90 -1.82
C ASP A 523 19.11 21.96 -0.70
N GLY A 524 20.31 22.22 -0.15
CA GLY A 524 20.80 21.65 1.11
C GLY A 524 21.19 20.17 1.12
N PHE A 525 21.09 19.43 0.01
CA PHE A 525 21.45 18.01 0.00
C PHE A 525 22.93 17.81 -0.38
N THR A 526 23.63 16.89 0.30
CA THR A 526 25.06 16.65 0.12
C THR A 526 25.44 15.91 -1.16
N GLU A 527 24.46 15.34 -1.86
CA GLU A 527 24.69 14.59 -3.10
C GLU A 527 25.03 15.54 -4.26
N LYS A 528 26.19 15.31 -4.89
CA LYS A 528 26.56 16.04 -6.12
C LYS A 528 25.66 15.59 -7.27
N ARG A 529 24.70 16.41 -7.63
CA ARG A 529 23.81 16.24 -8.80
C ARG A 529 23.69 17.54 -9.57
N GLU A 530 23.38 17.46 -10.83
CA GLU A 530 23.00 18.62 -11.61
C GLU A 530 21.57 19.05 -11.20
N VAL A 531 21.37 20.34 -10.93
CA VAL A 531 20.05 20.91 -10.64
C VAL A 531 19.61 21.75 -11.82
N LYS A 532 18.39 21.51 -12.29
CA LYS A 532 17.78 22.18 -13.45
C LYS A 532 16.47 22.86 -13.07
N ALA A 533 16.21 24.01 -13.67
CA ALA A 533 14.92 24.70 -13.50
C ALA A 533 13.85 24.06 -14.39
N ILE A 534 14.20 23.84 -15.65
CA ILE A 534 13.27 23.32 -16.68
C ILE A 534 13.53 21.82 -16.82
N THR A 535 12.59 21.04 -16.27
CA THR A 535 12.58 19.56 -16.28
C THR A 535 11.16 19.10 -16.65
N GLN A 536 11.01 17.84 -17.03
CA GLN A 536 9.68 17.27 -17.23
C GLN A 536 8.84 17.37 -15.95
N THR A 537 9.44 17.13 -14.78
CA THR A 537 8.77 17.22 -13.47
C THR A 537 8.34 18.65 -13.15
N SER A 538 9.23 19.64 -13.31
CA SER A 538 8.87 21.03 -12.99
C SER A 538 7.70 21.53 -13.86
N LEU A 539 7.72 21.21 -15.14
CA LEU A 539 6.64 21.58 -16.06
C LEU A 539 5.33 20.83 -15.79
N ALA A 540 5.42 19.52 -15.48
CA ALA A 540 4.24 18.73 -15.11
C ALA A 540 3.57 19.27 -13.84
N LEU A 541 4.35 19.62 -12.82
CA LEU A 541 3.82 20.19 -11.57
C LEU A 541 3.20 21.57 -11.80
N ILE A 542 3.86 22.46 -12.57
CA ILE A 542 3.29 23.78 -12.88
C ILE A 542 1.96 23.65 -13.60
N LEU A 543 1.91 22.82 -14.63
CA LEU A 543 0.71 22.65 -15.47
C LEU A 543 -0.43 21.97 -14.69
N HIS A 544 -0.15 20.91 -13.93
CA HIS A 544 -1.18 20.17 -13.22
C HIS A 544 -1.70 20.91 -11.99
N PHE A 545 -0.82 21.56 -11.20
CA PHE A 545 -1.24 22.34 -10.03
C PHE A 545 -1.80 23.73 -10.38
N GLY A 546 -1.66 24.19 -11.62
CA GLY A 546 -2.14 25.51 -12.06
C GLY A 546 -1.30 26.68 -11.54
N LEU A 547 0.02 26.48 -11.42
CA LEU A 547 0.97 27.53 -10.96
C LEU A 547 1.37 28.54 -12.03
N PHE A 548 0.65 28.59 -13.15
CA PHE A 548 0.88 29.47 -14.29
C PHE A 548 -0.24 30.54 -14.43
N GLU A 549 -0.02 31.53 -15.29
CA GLU A 549 -1.06 32.40 -15.83
C GLU A 549 -1.47 31.93 -17.22
N GLU A 550 -2.73 32.12 -17.60
CA GLU A 550 -3.29 31.53 -18.82
C GLU A 550 -2.49 31.83 -20.09
N HIS A 551 -1.91 33.03 -20.18
CA HIS A 551 -1.09 33.43 -21.34
C HIS A 551 0.27 32.72 -21.43
N GLU A 552 0.72 32.02 -20.39
CA GLU A 552 2.00 31.29 -20.34
C GLU A 552 1.82 29.81 -20.72
N LYS A 553 0.61 29.31 -20.66
CA LYS A 553 0.23 27.91 -20.80
C LYS A 553 0.81 27.27 -22.04
N ASP A 554 0.61 27.88 -23.22
CA ASP A 554 1.07 27.31 -24.48
C ASP A 554 2.62 27.18 -24.54
N ALA A 555 3.33 28.12 -23.93
CA ALA A 555 4.80 28.07 -23.87
C ALA A 555 5.29 26.92 -22.97
N LEU A 556 4.65 26.73 -21.82
CA LEU A 556 4.96 25.65 -20.87
C LEU A 556 4.67 24.27 -21.48
N VAL A 557 3.52 24.11 -22.14
CA VAL A 557 3.16 22.86 -22.84
C VAL A 557 4.15 22.56 -23.97
N LYS A 558 4.51 23.56 -24.76
CA LYS A 558 5.51 23.42 -25.81
C LYS A 558 6.86 23.02 -25.26
N ALA A 559 7.27 23.60 -24.13
CA ALA A 559 8.52 23.23 -23.46
C ALA A 559 8.50 21.78 -22.95
N LEU A 560 7.38 21.32 -22.38
CA LEU A 560 7.22 19.92 -21.95
C LEU A 560 7.34 18.96 -23.14
N CYS A 561 6.64 19.24 -24.22
CA CYS A 561 6.73 18.43 -25.46
C CYS A 561 8.14 18.46 -26.08
N ALA A 562 8.86 19.58 -25.98
CA ALA A 562 10.26 19.67 -26.44
C ALA A 562 11.18 18.77 -25.59
N LEU A 563 11.08 18.80 -24.28
CA LEU A 563 11.84 17.91 -23.39
C LEU A 563 11.54 16.43 -23.64
N LEU A 564 10.30 16.08 -23.94
CA LEU A 564 9.93 14.72 -24.35
C LEU A 564 10.62 14.34 -25.66
N SER A 565 10.62 15.25 -26.64
CA SER A 565 11.34 15.00 -27.90
C SER A 565 12.84 14.86 -27.71
N GLU A 566 13.46 15.70 -26.88
CA GLU A 566 14.89 15.65 -26.54
C GLU A 566 15.30 14.35 -25.84
N SER A 567 14.40 13.80 -25.01
CA SER A 567 14.60 12.50 -24.37
C SER A 567 14.22 11.30 -25.26
N GLY A 568 14.02 11.52 -26.57
CA GLY A 568 13.62 10.48 -27.52
C GLY A 568 12.20 9.92 -27.25
N GLY A 569 11.30 10.73 -26.76
CA GLY A 569 9.92 10.34 -26.40
C GLY A 569 9.84 9.53 -25.09
N ALA A 570 10.82 9.69 -24.20
CA ALA A 570 10.87 8.98 -22.94
C ALA A 570 10.56 9.89 -21.75
N MET A 571 9.96 9.34 -20.69
CA MET A 571 9.86 10.01 -19.40
C MET A 571 11.22 10.07 -18.70
N THR A 572 11.43 11.16 -17.97
CA THR A 572 12.57 11.30 -17.06
C THR A 572 12.12 11.55 -15.63
N THR A 573 10.81 11.52 -15.39
CA THR A 573 10.19 11.78 -14.09
C THR A 573 10.39 10.62 -13.11
N GLY A 574 10.43 10.96 -11.83
CA GLY A 574 10.42 10.04 -10.71
C GLY A 574 9.04 9.97 -10.02
N PHE A 575 9.03 9.70 -8.72
CA PHE A 575 7.80 9.47 -7.96
C PHE A 575 6.87 10.68 -7.93
N LEU A 576 7.40 11.92 -7.93
CA LEU A 576 6.57 13.12 -7.81
C LEU A 576 6.18 13.75 -9.15
N GLY A 577 6.88 13.43 -10.24
CA GLY A 577 6.53 13.93 -11.58
C GLY A 577 5.62 12.98 -12.34
N THR A 578 5.82 11.67 -12.19
CA THR A 578 5.11 10.63 -12.96
C THR A 578 3.59 10.65 -12.76
N PRO A 579 3.02 10.88 -11.55
CA PRO A 579 1.56 10.93 -11.39
C PRO A 579 0.89 12.03 -12.22
N TYR A 580 1.61 13.08 -12.56
CA TYR A 580 1.03 14.30 -13.15
C TYR A 580 1.35 14.52 -14.62
N ILE A 581 2.44 13.94 -15.16
CA ILE A 581 2.91 14.25 -16.53
C ILE A 581 1.89 13.90 -17.60
N LEU A 582 1.23 12.74 -17.52
CA LEU A 582 0.24 12.35 -18.52
C LEU A 582 -1.02 13.23 -18.44
N HIS A 583 -1.43 13.64 -17.24
CA HIS A 583 -2.52 14.60 -17.03
C HIS A 583 -2.14 15.99 -17.56
N ALA A 584 -0.93 16.48 -17.22
CA ALA A 584 -0.43 17.75 -17.72
C ALA A 584 -0.42 17.83 -19.25
N LEU A 585 -0.11 16.74 -19.93
CA LEU A 585 -0.19 16.65 -21.40
C LEU A 585 -1.65 16.64 -21.87
N SER A 586 -2.46 15.73 -21.37
CA SER A 586 -3.83 15.50 -21.86
C SER A 586 -4.77 16.67 -21.63
N ASP A 587 -4.71 17.26 -20.41
CA ASP A 587 -5.56 18.40 -20.03
C ASP A 587 -5.20 19.69 -20.83
N ASN A 588 -4.06 19.67 -21.52
CA ASN A 588 -3.57 20.76 -22.36
C ASN A 588 -3.49 20.39 -23.87
N GLY A 589 -4.26 19.39 -24.30
CA GLY A 589 -4.44 19.06 -25.72
C GLY A 589 -3.38 18.12 -26.32
N CYS A 590 -2.37 17.69 -25.57
CA CYS A 590 -1.31 16.77 -26.01
C CYS A 590 -1.64 15.31 -25.66
N VAL A 591 -2.86 14.86 -26.00
CA VAL A 591 -3.35 13.50 -25.72
C VAL A 591 -2.51 12.44 -26.44
N LYS A 592 -2.08 12.73 -27.66
CA LYS A 592 -1.25 11.81 -28.44
C LYS A 592 0.08 11.54 -27.75
N GLU A 593 0.74 12.57 -27.27
CA GLU A 593 2.01 12.48 -26.56
C GLU A 593 1.85 11.67 -25.24
N ALA A 594 0.74 11.84 -24.54
CA ALA A 594 0.43 11.04 -23.36
C ALA A 594 0.26 9.56 -23.69
N TYR A 595 -0.47 9.23 -24.77
CA TYR A 595 -0.58 7.86 -25.27
C TYR A 595 0.76 7.29 -25.74
N ASP A 596 1.60 8.09 -26.40
CA ASP A 596 2.90 7.66 -26.88
C ASP A 596 3.81 7.28 -25.70
N LEU A 597 3.77 8.03 -24.59
CA LEU A 597 4.46 7.68 -23.35
C LEU A 597 3.90 6.38 -22.73
N LEU A 598 2.59 6.25 -22.62
CA LEU A 598 1.94 5.06 -22.05
C LEU A 598 2.26 3.78 -22.81
N LEU A 599 2.26 3.87 -24.15
CA LEU A 599 2.42 2.73 -25.07
C LEU A 599 3.88 2.46 -25.47
N ARG A 600 4.82 3.26 -24.97
CA ARG A 600 6.25 3.05 -25.19
C ARG A 600 6.70 1.72 -24.63
N LYS A 601 7.56 0.98 -25.36
CA LYS A 601 8.08 -0.34 -24.97
C LYS A 601 9.55 -0.33 -24.59
N GLU A 602 10.29 0.70 -25.00
CA GLU A 602 11.69 0.90 -24.64
C GLU A 602 11.80 1.55 -23.24
N ALA A 603 12.88 1.26 -22.53
CA ALA A 603 13.18 1.90 -21.25
C ALA A 603 13.47 3.42 -21.46
N PRO A 604 13.07 4.26 -20.50
CA PRO A 604 12.16 4.00 -19.37
C PRO A 604 10.69 4.00 -19.81
N SER A 605 9.93 3.02 -19.41
CA SER A 605 8.47 2.99 -19.64
C SER A 605 7.79 1.87 -18.82
N TRP A 606 6.49 1.98 -18.63
CA TRP A 606 5.68 0.94 -18.00
C TRP A 606 5.69 -0.38 -18.78
N LEU A 607 5.62 -0.31 -20.13
CA LEU A 607 5.56 -1.53 -20.94
C LEU A 607 6.91 -2.20 -21.12
N PHE A 608 8.02 -1.52 -20.81
CA PHE A 608 9.33 -2.15 -20.76
C PHE A 608 9.38 -3.25 -19.68
N SER A 609 8.93 -2.94 -18.45
CA SER A 609 8.85 -3.95 -17.39
C SER A 609 7.90 -5.10 -17.74
N VAL A 610 6.77 -4.81 -18.40
CA VAL A 610 5.84 -5.83 -18.92
C VAL A 610 6.55 -6.73 -19.93
N ALA A 611 7.30 -6.18 -20.88
CA ALA A 611 8.06 -6.94 -21.88
C ALA A 611 9.17 -7.81 -21.24
N LYS A 612 9.73 -7.38 -20.10
CA LYS A 612 10.68 -8.16 -19.29
C LYS A 612 10.00 -9.23 -18.39
N GLY A 613 8.68 -9.40 -18.46
CA GLY A 613 7.93 -10.42 -17.72
C GLY A 613 7.54 -10.03 -16.31
N ALA A 614 7.48 -8.72 -16.00
CA ALA A 614 6.96 -8.23 -14.74
C ALA A 614 5.53 -8.72 -14.47
N THR A 615 5.27 -9.06 -13.23
CA THR A 615 3.94 -9.46 -12.75
C THR A 615 3.39 -8.51 -11.68
N THR A 616 4.18 -7.53 -11.29
CA THR A 616 3.93 -6.43 -10.37
C THR A 616 4.57 -5.17 -10.92
N ILE A 617 4.35 -4.01 -10.31
CA ILE A 617 5.06 -2.77 -10.64
C ILE A 617 6.42 -2.78 -9.97
N TRP A 618 7.44 -2.30 -10.67
CA TRP A 618 8.83 -2.22 -10.20
C TRP A 618 9.13 -0.84 -9.62
N GLU A 619 10.09 -0.78 -8.69
CA GLU A 619 10.61 0.45 -8.08
C GLU A 619 11.36 1.32 -9.09
N HIS A 620 12.17 0.70 -9.95
CA HIS A 620 12.97 1.35 -10.99
C HIS A 620 12.41 1.05 -12.37
N TRP A 621 12.47 2.03 -13.27
CA TRP A 621 12.04 1.87 -14.66
C TRP A 621 12.78 0.75 -15.40
N ASP A 622 14.05 0.55 -15.05
CA ASP A 622 14.97 -0.45 -15.60
C ASP A 622 15.49 -1.41 -14.50
N GLY A 623 14.64 -1.79 -13.56
CA GLY A 623 14.99 -2.72 -12.49
C GLY A 623 15.71 -3.96 -12.99
N ILE A 624 15.30 -4.47 -14.16
CA ILE A 624 16.09 -5.40 -15.01
C ILE A 624 16.40 -4.65 -16.30
N LYS A 625 17.71 -4.38 -16.55
CA LYS A 625 18.19 -3.67 -17.74
C LYS A 625 18.00 -4.50 -19.02
N GLU A 626 18.29 -3.90 -20.18
CA GLU A 626 18.16 -4.60 -21.46
C GLU A 626 19.03 -5.85 -21.55
N ASP A 627 20.26 -5.79 -21.00
CA ASP A 627 21.22 -6.90 -20.97
C ASP A 627 20.93 -7.95 -19.90
N GLY A 628 19.83 -7.79 -19.14
CA GLY A 628 19.41 -8.68 -18.07
C GLY A 628 20.09 -8.43 -16.72
N SER A 629 21.03 -7.48 -16.63
CA SER A 629 21.61 -7.04 -15.35
C SER A 629 20.59 -6.22 -14.55
N PHE A 630 20.80 -6.11 -13.23
CA PHE A 630 19.96 -5.30 -12.37
C PHE A 630 20.45 -3.85 -12.31
N TRP A 631 19.49 -2.92 -12.08
CA TRP A 631 19.82 -1.52 -11.85
C TRP A 631 20.72 -1.35 -10.62
N SER A 632 20.38 -2.02 -9.53
CA SER A 632 21.17 -2.14 -8.30
C SER A 632 21.07 -3.57 -7.78
N ALA A 633 22.11 -4.02 -7.07
CA ALA A 633 22.08 -5.33 -6.45
C ALA A 633 21.11 -5.38 -5.26
N ASP A 634 21.11 -4.36 -4.42
CA ASP A 634 20.46 -4.31 -3.13
C ASP A 634 19.31 -3.27 -3.04
N MET A 635 19.38 -2.20 -3.82
CA MET A 635 18.33 -1.17 -3.90
C MET A 635 17.46 -1.40 -5.13
N ASN A 636 16.65 -2.44 -5.11
CA ASN A 636 15.80 -2.83 -6.23
C ASN A 636 14.64 -3.71 -5.74
N SER A 637 13.42 -3.18 -5.81
CA SER A 637 12.20 -3.93 -5.51
C SER A 637 11.42 -4.20 -6.79
N PHE A 638 10.98 -5.45 -6.96
CA PHE A 638 10.14 -5.85 -8.10
C PHE A 638 8.64 -5.86 -7.74
N ASN A 639 8.29 -5.42 -6.52
CA ASN A 639 6.92 -5.20 -6.08
C ASN A 639 6.84 -3.89 -5.29
N HIS A 640 6.69 -2.75 -6.02
CA HIS A 640 6.74 -1.40 -5.48
C HIS A 640 5.74 -0.52 -6.23
N TYR A 641 4.56 -0.34 -5.68
CA TYR A 641 3.35 0.07 -6.39
C TYR A 641 3.30 1.52 -6.90
N ALA A 642 4.22 2.41 -6.47
CA ALA A 642 4.12 3.86 -6.72
C ALA A 642 3.87 4.23 -8.20
N TYR A 643 4.65 3.68 -9.15
CA TYR A 643 4.45 3.94 -10.57
C TYR A 643 3.16 3.35 -11.16
N GLY A 644 2.45 2.52 -10.41
CA GLY A 644 1.10 2.07 -10.76
C GLY A 644 0.05 3.19 -10.73
N CYS A 645 0.41 4.37 -10.23
CA CYS A 645 -0.41 5.59 -10.26
C CYS A 645 -0.93 5.95 -11.67
N VAL A 646 -0.29 5.43 -12.72
CA VAL A 646 -0.72 5.63 -14.12
C VAL A 646 -2.16 5.17 -14.40
N PHE A 647 -2.72 4.27 -13.60
CA PHE A 647 -4.10 3.83 -13.79
C PHE A 647 -5.10 4.96 -13.55
N ASP A 648 -4.80 5.92 -12.69
CA ASP A 648 -5.59 7.14 -12.57
C ASP A 648 -5.77 7.84 -13.93
N TRP A 649 -4.66 8.04 -14.66
CA TRP A 649 -4.74 8.61 -16.01
C TRP A 649 -5.51 7.70 -16.97
N MET A 650 -5.28 6.39 -16.93
CA MET A 650 -6.00 5.44 -17.80
C MET A 650 -7.52 5.51 -17.56
N PHE A 651 -7.95 5.57 -16.30
CA PHE A 651 -9.35 5.69 -15.94
C PHE A 651 -9.93 7.05 -16.36
N ALA A 652 -9.21 8.14 -16.09
CA ALA A 652 -9.66 9.51 -16.34
C ALA A 652 -9.62 9.91 -17.83
N ASN A 653 -8.79 9.26 -18.64
CA ASN A 653 -8.62 9.65 -20.06
C ASN A 653 -9.00 8.53 -21.04
N ILE A 654 -8.62 7.28 -20.83
CA ILE A 654 -9.08 6.17 -21.69
C ILE A 654 -10.57 5.91 -21.43
N GLY A 655 -10.95 5.78 -20.15
CA GLY A 655 -12.36 5.70 -19.73
C GLY A 655 -13.10 7.02 -19.82
N GLY A 656 -12.37 8.12 -19.72
CA GLY A 656 -12.89 9.49 -19.75
C GLY A 656 -13.63 9.92 -18.49
N ILE A 657 -13.62 9.14 -17.42
CA ILE A 657 -14.41 9.37 -16.20
C ILE A 657 -13.65 10.27 -15.24
N LYS A 658 -14.15 11.48 -15.01
CA LYS A 658 -13.59 12.44 -14.04
C LYS A 658 -14.68 12.93 -13.08
N ILE A 659 -14.38 12.96 -11.80
CA ILE A 659 -15.25 13.56 -10.77
C ILE A 659 -15.16 15.09 -10.92
N LEU A 660 -16.29 15.75 -11.00
CA LEU A 660 -16.37 17.22 -11.05
C LEU A 660 -16.32 17.83 -9.63
N ASP A 661 -15.97 19.10 -9.52
CA ASP A 661 -15.99 19.81 -8.24
C ASP A 661 -17.36 19.69 -7.57
N GLY A 662 -17.39 19.28 -6.30
CA GLY A 662 -18.60 19.01 -5.55
C GLY A 662 -19.31 17.68 -5.89
N GLY A 663 -18.72 16.84 -6.73
CA GLY A 663 -19.29 15.54 -7.16
C GLY A 663 -18.68 14.33 -6.48
N ALA A 664 -18.09 14.48 -5.29
CA ALA A 664 -17.47 13.38 -4.55
C ALA A 664 -18.38 12.14 -4.47
N GLY A 665 -17.81 10.93 -4.48
CA GLY A 665 -18.55 9.68 -4.55
C GLY A 665 -19.15 9.38 -5.93
N TYR A 666 -18.68 10.07 -6.98
CA TYR A 666 -19.22 9.97 -8.35
C TYR A 666 -20.66 10.49 -8.49
N GLU A 667 -21.08 11.44 -7.63
CA GLU A 667 -22.39 12.06 -7.74
C GLU A 667 -22.51 12.93 -9.00
N HIS A 668 -21.45 13.71 -9.30
CA HIS A 668 -21.34 14.54 -10.49
C HIS A 668 -20.03 14.24 -11.22
N ILE A 669 -20.12 13.80 -12.47
CA ILE A 669 -18.96 13.39 -13.26
C ILE A 669 -19.01 13.98 -14.68
N SER A 670 -17.84 14.16 -15.27
CA SER A 670 -17.71 14.26 -16.73
C SER A 670 -17.26 12.92 -17.29
N ILE A 671 -17.70 12.62 -18.51
CA ILE A 671 -17.27 11.46 -19.27
C ILE A 671 -16.81 11.96 -20.65
N THR A 672 -15.49 11.94 -20.86
CA THR A 672 -14.86 12.42 -22.12
C THR A 672 -13.75 11.44 -22.49
N PRO A 673 -14.09 10.28 -23.10
CA PRO A 673 -13.08 9.29 -23.49
C PRO A 673 -12.20 9.81 -24.63
N HIS A 674 -10.89 9.68 -24.45
CA HIS A 674 -9.92 9.88 -25.50
C HIS A 674 -9.59 8.55 -26.16
N THR A 675 -10.13 8.30 -27.34
CA THR A 675 -9.93 7.04 -28.06
C THR A 675 -8.60 7.00 -28.80
N ASP A 676 -7.98 5.82 -28.89
CA ASP A 676 -6.76 5.60 -29.66
C ASP A 676 -6.85 4.29 -30.45
N ALA A 677 -6.51 4.34 -31.71
CA ALA A 677 -6.63 3.18 -32.63
C ALA A 677 -5.72 2.01 -32.22
N ARG A 678 -4.64 2.28 -31.50
CA ARG A 678 -3.72 1.24 -30.98
C ARG A 678 -4.36 0.36 -29.90
N LEU A 679 -5.47 0.81 -29.31
CA LEU A 679 -6.26 0.05 -28.34
C LEU A 679 -7.43 -0.69 -29.01
N GLY A 680 -7.96 -0.19 -30.12
CA GLY A 680 -9.14 -0.73 -30.81
C GLY A 680 -10.45 -0.58 -30.03
N PHE A 681 -10.45 -0.97 -28.78
CA PHE A 681 -11.53 -0.75 -27.80
C PHE A 681 -10.97 -0.58 -26.40
N ALA A 682 -11.74 0.04 -25.52
CA ALA A 682 -11.50 -0.03 -24.08
C ALA A 682 -12.81 -0.04 -23.29
N LYS A 683 -12.78 -0.66 -22.12
CA LYS A 683 -13.83 -0.65 -21.12
C LYS A 683 -13.24 -0.33 -19.77
N CYS A 684 -13.76 0.71 -19.12
CA CYS A 684 -13.49 1.08 -17.73
C CYS A 684 -14.77 0.97 -16.92
N GLY A 685 -14.69 0.47 -15.69
CA GLY A 685 -15.84 0.38 -14.81
C GLY A 685 -15.43 0.49 -13.35
N ILE A 686 -16.36 0.99 -12.54
CA ILE A 686 -16.21 1.07 -11.08
C ILE A 686 -17.56 0.87 -10.39
N LYS A 687 -17.55 0.10 -9.31
CA LYS A 687 -18.68 -0.03 -8.39
C LYS A 687 -18.63 1.12 -7.38
N THR A 688 -19.43 2.14 -7.61
CA THR A 688 -19.56 3.29 -6.70
C THR A 688 -20.55 3.00 -5.57
N ARG A 689 -20.66 3.91 -4.59
CA ARG A 689 -21.73 3.86 -3.57
C ARG A 689 -23.14 3.97 -4.17
N HIS A 690 -23.25 4.42 -5.41
CA HIS A 690 -24.49 4.57 -6.17
C HIS A 690 -24.80 3.36 -7.08
N GLY A 691 -23.87 2.44 -7.26
CA GLY A 691 -23.95 1.27 -8.13
C GLY A 691 -22.86 1.25 -9.21
N GLU A 692 -23.04 0.37 -10.19
CA GLU A 692 -22.08 0.19 -11.28
C GLU A 692 -22.07 1.37 -12.24
N LEU A 693 -20.89 1.96 -12.46
CA LEU A 693 -20.60 2.95 -13.49
C LEU A 693 -19.66 2.31 -14.50
N SER A 694 -20.01 2.33 -15.78
CA SER A 694 -19.12 1.83 -16.82
C SER A 694 -19.14 2.66 -18.08
N VAL A 695 -17.98 2.73 -18.72
CA VAL A 695 -17.77 3.35 -20.02
C VAL A 695 -17.02 2.37 -20.91
N LYS A 696 -17.57 2.08 -22.08
CA LYS A 696 -16.92 1.28 -23.11
C LYS A 696 -16.97 2.04 -24.41
N TRP A 697 -15.86 2.01 -25.15
CA TRP A 697 -15.84 2.47 -26.54
C TRP A 697 -15.15 1.43 -27.41
N SER A 698 -15.52 1.43 -28.70
CA SER A 698 -14.91 0.58 -29.74
C SER A 698 -14.82 1.34 -31.05
N ILE A 699 -13.67 1.25 -31.71
CA ILE A 699 -13.42 1.83 -33.02
C ILE A 699 -13.82 0.80 -34.07
N GLU A 700 -14.87 1.13 -34.82
CA GLU A 700 -15.36 0.37 -35.96
C GLU A 700 -14.78 0.94 -37.25
N LYS A 701 -15.08 0.35 -38.41
CA LYS A 701 -14.49 0.79 -39.67
C LYS A 701 -14.83 2.25 -40.06
N GLU A 702 -16.03 2.72 -39.74
CA GLU A 702 -16.53 4.02 -40.16
C GLU A 702 -16.95 4.93 -39.00
N TYR A 703 -16.96 4.44 -37.78
CA TYR A 703 -17.42 5.17 -36.60
C TYR A 703 -16.82 4.62 -35.32
N THR A 704 -16.90 5.41 -34.25
CA THR A 704 -16.65 4.95 -32.89
C THR A 704 -17.97 4.80 -32.16
N ARG A 705 -18.15 3.66 -31.49
CA ARG A 705 -19.31 3.37 -30.64
C ARG A 705 -18.92 3.59 -29.16
N TYR A 706 -19.81 4.25 -28.44
CA TYR A 706 -19.70 4.47 -26.99
C TYR A 706 -20.90 3.84 -26.31
N GLU A 707 -20.67 3.04 -25.29
CA GLU A 707 -21.68 2.39 -24.45
C GLU A 707 -21.41 2.82 -22.98
N LEU A 708 -22.42 3.39 -22.30
CA LEU A 708 -22.30 3.94 -20.96
C LEU A 708 -23.39 3.39 -20.07
N ASP A 709 -23.04 2.94 -18.87
CA ASP A 709 -23.99 2.60 -17.80
C ASP A 709 -23.80 3.59 -16.65
N ILE A 710 -24.85 4.35 -16.34
CA ILE A 710 -24.85 5.37 -15.30
C ILE A 710 -25.74 4.91 -14.14
N PRO A 711 -25.26 4.80 -12.90
CA PRO A 711 -26.04 4.35 -11.74
C PRO A 711 -27.01 5.44 -11.24
N ALA A 712 -27.97 5.01 -10.40
CA ALA A 712 -28.86 5.94 -9.73
C ALA A 712 -28.10 6.84 -8.75
N GLY A 713 -28.35 8.17 -8.78
CA GLY A 713 -27.64 9.13 -7.92
C GLY A 713 -26.44 9.78 -8.58
N THR A 714 -25.98 9.28 -9.72
CA THR A 714 -24.94 9.90 -10.55
C THR A 714 -25.54 10.77 -11.65
N LYS A 715 -25.02 11.97 -11.80
CA LYS A 715 -25.24 12.85 -12.96
C LYS A 715 -23.95 12.94 -13.76
N ALA A 716 -24.04 12.71 -15.07
CA ALA A 716 -22.88 12.72 -15.95
C ALA A 716 -23.06 13.72 -17.09
N VAL A 717 -21.99 14.43 -17.44
CA VAL A 717 -21.89 15.20 -18.67
C VAL A 717 -21.02 14.41 -19.64
N PHE A 718 -21.62 13.80 -20.62
CA PHE A 718 -20.88 13.06 -21.66
C PHE A 718 -20.52 14.00 -22.81
N THR A 719 -19.24 14.01 -23.21
CA THR A 719 -18.73 14.83 -24.32
C THR A 719 -18.11 13.93 -25.37
N LEU A 720 -18.67 14.03 -26.59
CA LEU A 720 -18.13 13.37 -27.78
C LEU A 720 -16.91 14.12 -28.33
N PRO A 721 -16.02 13.48 -29.10
CA PRO A 721 -14.88 14.15 -29.76
C PRO A 721 -15.26 15.37 -30.62
N SER A 722 -16.44 15.38 -31.25
CA SER A 722 -17.00 16.55 -31.97
C SER A 722 -17.26 17.78 -31.07
N GLY A 723 -17.19 17.60 -29.74
CA GLY A 723 -17.57 18.64 -28.76
C GLY A 723 -19.07 18.65 -28.43
N LYS A 724 -19.87 17.74 -29.00
CA LYS A 724 -21.28 17.59 -28.61
C LYS A 724 -21.37 17.06 -27.20
N THR A 725 -22.18 17.69 -26.35
CA THR A 725 -22.40 17.30 -24.95
C THR A 725 -23.81 16.80 -24.70
N GLU A 726 -23.96 15.82 -23.83
CA GLU A 726 -25.24 15.26 -23.37
C GLU A 726 -25.24 15.14 -21.85
N GLU A 727 -26.29 15.63 -21.21
CA GLU A 727 -26.51 15.41 -19.78
C GLU A 727 -27.20 14.06 -19.57
N LEU A 728 -26.57 13.20 -18.78
CA LEU A 728 -27.03 11.84 -18.53
C LEU A 728 -27.33 11.63 -17.04
N SER A 729 -28.31 10.79 -16.79
CA SER A 729 -28.68 10.31 -15.46
C SER A 729 -28.74 8.77 -15.48
N LYS A 730 -29.37 8.15 -14.48
CA LYS A 730 -29.53 6.69 -14.44
C LYS A 730 -30.00 6.12 -15.77
N GLY A 731 -29.24 5.21 -16.35
CA GLY A 731 -29.60 4.52 -17.59
C GLY A 731 -28.41 3.91 -18.30
N SER A 732 -28.72 3.13 -19.34
CA SER A 732 -27.74 2.64 -20.31
C SER A 732 -27.89 3.41 -21.60
N TYR A 733 -26.78 3.89 -22.14
CA TYR A 733 -26.77 4.76 -23.30
C TYR A 733 -25.81 4.23 -24.36
N MET A 734 -26.15 4.52 -25.64
CA MET A 734 -25.29 4.22 -26.78
C MET A 734 -25.18 5.43 -27.67
N PHE A 735 -23.96 5.80 -27.99
CA PHE A 735 -23.67 6.88 -28.96
C PHE A 735 -22.75 6.35 -30.05
N ILE A 736 -22.86 6.99 -31.19
CA ILE A 736 -22.07 6.68 -32.42
C ILE A 736 -21.56 7.99 -32.99
N GLU A 737 -20.29 8.05 -33.34
CA GLU A 737 -19.64 9.20 -33.95
C GLU A 737 -18.55 8.80 -34.95
#